data_400516c45376f2ac1c0193ab412ff0e3
#
_entry.id   400516c45376f2ac1c0193ab412ff0e3
#
_cell.length_a   1.000
_cell.length_b   1.000
_cell.length_c   1.000
_cell.angle_alpha   90.00
_cell.angle_beta   90.00
_cell.angle_gamma   90.00
#
_symmetry.space_group_name_H-M   'P 1'
#
loop_
_entity.id
_entity.type
_entity.pdbx_description
1 polymer ?
#
loop_
_entity_poly.entity_id
_entity_poly.type
_entity_poly.pdbx_seq_one_letter_code
_entity_poly.pdbx_strand_id
1 'polypeptide(L)'
;MLALIYLGLAICGGDFLCRRFYRFISIPHRWAAAILVGILLSTWFTYLAGLGFAHTAEPLLWADLLFFIAAPGVIFWLSRKAPKIDMVAPRAPGSSRWDWITLGALFAAVCVLLMGTLYVNKQGRIRLSGMEASDFAPQLAIAQSFALGHNFATGYPHYAGQPSRYDFLFYFQAGNLELLGLNLAWSVDVLSVLGLISMIALVMALGELLFNSRVVGRLGAALFFFPGSPTFIQFLKSQSAFQEAVRATPHLFVNQRHLPFAIGIFLLVLIFLVDQYRQRTLVTSASAALMPAPSFIFSGLLLGALLLWDARVFIAAAAVLSFLFVLFPCRWQMVQIGLTAAAVALPQLLCLRPGEIAPRQYSLFHWGYIVDNTTISRVTHYILFTFGLKWPVIILALLLVSWFQRRFFIAVCSLFVLMFCMQFGTETSASHKFVNIWLVMANLFAAYGLWWLWKLKTIPILGPLIAITLTAAIVAGGVIDLLPIYNSPRIEVNYEREPLVKGLAYRTSVIYKLPESSPAAVLAHEDLSKPPGTAFEGGHGTGRGQFNSPRGIAIDNAGNIFVADTGNGRIEKFSPSGIFIASIGTKGSGHGQLGEPNGIAVDRAGNIYVAEVAHNHRVQKLAPNGTFIAEWAPGFYGPRRIAIGPDDSLYVVDQGLTRIVKFSPDGRVLTTWGSAGHGDGQFRDHTSVAVDPSSNKIYVADPINRRIQVFDSDGKFLAKWLVPEWGQPYGFEDLAIDSQRGRLYASSAHMNAILVFDLQGNRTGTLTPMPPDKLNGPSALALAKDKLLVLNSSSARVSVIDLQNR
;
A
#
# COMPACT_ATOMS: atom_id res chain seq x y z
N MET A 1 8.59 -6.48 -28.70
CA MET A 1 7.67 -6.54 -29.85
C MET A 1 6.51 -7.52 -29.60
N LEU A 2 6.76 -8.72 -29.09
CA LEU A 2 5.72 -9.72 -28.81
C LEU A 2 4.63 -9.21 -27.83
N ALA A 3 5.00 -8.46 -26.79
CA ALA A 3 4.04 -7.88 -25.85
C ALA A 3 3.02 -6.94 -26.52
N LEU A 4 3.45 -6.15 -27.50
CA LEU A 4 2.54 -5.27 -28.25
C LEU A 4 1.62 -6.07 -29.18
N ILE A 5 2.10 -7.16 -29.78
CA ILE A 5 1.29 -8.08 -30.57
C ILE A 5 0.25 -8.75 -29.68
N TYR A 6 0.66 -9.22 -28.50
CA TYR A 6 -0.23 -9.79 -27.50
C TYR A 6 -1.37 -8.82 -27.14
N LEU A 7 -1.05 -7.59 -26.76
CA LEU A 7 -2.04 -6.56 -26.44
C LEU A 7 -2.94 -6.24 -27.64
N GLY A 8 -2.36 -6.16 -28.85
CA GLY A 8 -3.12 -5.94 -30.09
C GLY A 8 -4.15 -7.02 -30.35
N LEU A 9 -3.77 -8.29 -30.22
CA LEU A 9 -4.69 -9.43 -30.34
C LEU A 9 -5.76 -9.42 -29.25
N ALA A 10 -5.38 -9.16 -28.00
CA ALA A 10 -6.31 -9.07 -26.88
C ALA A 10 -7.38 -7.99 -27.13
N ILE A 11 -6.96 -6.78 -27.50
CA ILE A 11 -7.86 -5.65 -27.79
C ILE A 11 -8.76 -5.94 -29.00
N CYS A 12 -8.21 -6.53 -30.05
CA CYS A 12 -9.00 -6.93 -31.22
C CYS A 12 -10.10 -7.95 -30.83
N GLY A 13 -9.73 -8.98 -30.07
CA GLY A 13 -10.70 -9.96 -29.58
C GLY A 13 -11.77 -9.31 -28.70
N GLY A 14 -11.35 -8.40 -27.82
CA GLY A 14 -12.25 -7.61 -26.97
C GLY A 14 -13.23 -6.76 -27.75
N ASP A 15 -12.81 -6.11 -28.86
CA ASP A 15 -13.67 -5.32 -29.72
C ASP A 15 -14.79 -6.18 -30.37
N PHE A 16 -14.44 -7.32 -30.93
CA PHE A 16 -15.43 -8.20 -31.54
C PHE A 16 -16.41 -8.80 -30.52
N LEU A 17 -15.93 -9.13 -29.33
CA LEU A 17 -16.79 -9.57 -28.22
C LEU A 17 -17.73 -8.46 -27.76
N CYS A 18 -17.21 -7.26 -27.50
CA CYS A 18 -18.03 -6.16 -27.04
C CYS A 18 -19.13 -5.76 -28.03
N ARG A 19 -18.86 -5.81 -29.33
CA ARG A 19 -19.89 -5.55 -30.37
C ARG A 19 -21.07 -6.52 -30.31
N ARG A 20 -20.86 -7.72 -29.77
CA ARG A 20 -21.92 -8.74 -29.65
C ARG A 20 -22.82 -8.50 -28.45
N PHE A 21 -22.29 -7.89 -27.39
CA PHE A 21 -22.99 -7.82 -26.10
C PHE A 21 -23.38 -6.42 -25.67
N TYR A 22 -22.77 -5.37 -26.27
CA TYR A 22 -22.99 -3.99 -25.88
C TYR A 22 -23.34 -3.07 -27.05
N ARG A 23 -24.08 -2.00 -26.74
CA ARG A 23 -24.27 -0.83 -27.59
C ARG A 23 -23.34 0.28 -27.12
N PHE A 24 -22.85 1.11 -28.04
CA PHE A 24 -21.88 2.14 -27.74
C PHE A 24 -22.47 3.55 -27.89
N ILE A 25 -22.14 4.42 -26.95
CA ILE A 25 -22.56 5.82 -26.95
C ILE A 25 -21.62 6.66 -27.84
N SER A 26 -20.33 6.27 -27.89
CA SER A 26 -19.30 6.96 -28.64
C SER A 26 -18.20 5.99 -29.07
N ILE A 27 -17.35 6.43 -30.02
CA ILE A 27 -16.18 5.64 -30.41
C ILE A 27 -15.18 5.46 -29.25
N PRO A 28 -14.86 6.49 -28.42
CA PRO A 28 -14.05 6.28 -27.22
C PRO A 28 -14.61 5.23 -26.25
N HIS A 29 -15.93 5.21 -26.05
CA HIS A 29 -16.59 4.16 -25.24
C HIS A 29 -16.31 2.75 -25.79
N ARG A 30 -16.44 2.57 -27.11
CA ARG A 30 -16.14 1.28 -27.76
C ARG A 30 -14.70 0.85 -27.56
N TRP A 31 -13.73 1.75 -27.79
CA TRP A 31 -12.31 1.43 -27.62
C TRP A 31 -11.97 1.13 -26.16
N ALA A 32 -12.54 1.89 -25.21
CA ALA A 32 -12.37 1.62 -23.79
C ALA A 32 -12.89 0.22 -23.40
N ALA A 33 -14.08 -0.15 -23.88
CA ALA A 33 -14.63 -1.49 -23.66
C ALA A 33 -13.75 -2.59 -24.28
N ALA A 34 -13.27 -2.40 -25.51
CA ALA A 34 -12.39 -3.33 -26.20
C ALA A 34 -11.08 -3.58 -25.46
N ILE A 35 -10.43 -2.50 -24.97
CA ILE A 35 -9.19 -2.55 -24.21
C ILE A 35 -9.39 -3.33 -22.91
N LEU A 36 -10.37 -2.90 -22.09
CA LEU A 36 -10.60 -3.48 -20.78
C LEU A 36 -11.02 -4.95 -20.86
N VAL A 37 -12.00 -5.27 -21.72
CA VAL A 37 -12.49 -6.65 -21.85
C VAL A 37 -11.44 -7.55 -22.48
N GLY A 38 -10.74 -7.07 -23.50
CA GLY A 38 -9.69 -7.84 -24.17
C GLY A 38 -8.56 -8.20 -23.22
N ILE A 39 -8.04 -7.22 -22.49
CA ILE A 39 -6.95 -7.45 -21.52
C ILE A 39 -7.42 -8.34 -20.36
N LEU A 40 -8.60 -8.11 -19.79
CA LEU A 40 -9.12 -8.95 -18.69
C LEU A 40 -9.23 -10.41 -19.09
N LEU A 41 -9.84 -10.70 -20.25
CA LEU A 41 -10.07 -12.06 -20.70
C LEU A 41 -8.80 -12.75 -21.18
N SER A 42 -7.89 -12.04 -21.85
CA SER A 42 -6.59 -12.60 -22.23
C SER A 42 -5.73 -12.90 -21.00
N THR A 43 -5.76 -12.05 -19.98
CA THR A 43 -5.07 -12.28 -18.70
C THR A 43 -5.57 -13.58 -18.06
N TRP A 44 -6.89 -13.73 -17.96
CA TRP A 44 -7.48 -14.95 -17.41
C TRP A 44 -7.13 -16.19 -18.24
N PHE A 45 -7.18 -16.08 -19.56
CA PHE A 45 -6.81 -17.18 -20.46
C PHE A 45 -5.37 -17.61 -20.20
N THR A 46 -4.43 -16.67 -20.25
CA THR A 46 -2.99 -16.96 -20.06
C THR A 46 -2.70 -17.48 -18.66
N TYR A 47 -3.36 -16.94 -17.63
CA TYR A 47 -3.19 -17.41 -16.26
C TYR A 47 -3.69 -18.86 -16.08
N LEU A 48 -4.88 -19.18 -16.56
CA LEU A 48 -5.43 -20.54 -16.47
C LEU A 48 -4.64 -21.54 -17.31
N ALA A 49 -4.18 -21.13 -18.49
CA ALA A 49 -3.28 -21.96 -19.30
C ALA A 49 -1.95 -22.21 -18.59
N GLY A 50 -1.36 -21.16 -17.96
CA GLY A 50 -0.14 -21.27 -17.17
C GLY A 50 -0.30 -22.23 -15.98
N LEU A 51 -1.45 -22.20 -15.29
CA LEU A 51 -1.77 -23.20 -14.27
C LEU A 51 -1.82 -24.62 -14.84
N GLY A 52 -2.39 -24.80 -16.03
CA GLY A 52 -2.40 -26.09 -16.73
C GLY A 52 -0.99 -26.61 -17.05
N PHE A 53 -0.06 -25.71 -17.37
CA PHE A 53 1.35 -26.01 -17.65
C PHE A 53 2.26 -25.90 -16.43
N ALA A 54 1.75 -25.76 -15.21
CA ALA A 54 2.54 -25.52 -14.00
C ALA A 54 3.60 -26.60 -13.72
N HIS A 55 3.46 -27.79 -14.27
CA HIS A 55 4.40 -28.90 -14.17
C HIS A 55 5.58 -28.83 -15.17
N THR A 56 5.54 -27.89 -16.12
CA THR A 56 6.61 -27.69 -17.13
C THR A 56 7.69 -26.74 -16.60
N ALA A 57 8.84 -26.71 -17.26
CA ALA A 57 9.92 -25.79 -16.92
C ALA A 57 9.58 -24.33 -17.19
N GLU A 58 8.72 -24.06 -18.17
CA GLU A 58 8.36 -22.71 -18.66
C GLU A 58 6.83 -22.55 -18.80
N PRO A 59 6.06 -22.55 -17.70
CA PRO A 59 4.60 -22.55 -17.75
C PRO A 59 4.00 -21.38 -18.53
N LEU A 60 4.53 -20.18 -18.30
CA LEU A 60 4.02 -18.94 -18.90
C LEU A 60 4.35 -18.87 -20.39
N LEU A 61 5.52 -19.35 -20.80
CA LEU A 61 5.90 -19.42 -22.21
C LEU A 61 4.93 -20.32 -23.01
N TRP A 62 4.58 -21.49 -22.46
CA TRP A 62 3.60 -22.39 -23.09
C TRP A 62 2.20 -21.78 -23.12
N ALA A 63 1.81 -21.07 -22.10
CA ALA A 63 0.54 -20.36 -22.05
C ALA A 63 0.44 -19.26 -23.12
N ASP A 64 1.51 -18.48 -23.29
CA ASP A 64 1.60 -17.44 -24.33
C ASP A 64 1.60 -18.05 -25.73
N LEU A 65 2.34 -19.14 -25.95
CA LEU A 65 2.34 -19.84 -27.22
C LEU A 65 0.92 -20.31 -27.58
N LEU A 66 0.22 -20.91 -26.62
CA LEU A 66 -1.19 -21.30 -26.79
C LEU A 66 -2.08 -20.09 -27.10
N PHE A 67 -1.86 -18.94 -26.43
CA PHE A 67 -2.59 -17.71 -26.73
C PHE A 67 -2.33 -17.22 -28.16
N PHE A 68 -1.08 -17.16 -28.60
CA PHE A 68 -0.73 -16.71 -29.96
C PHE A 68 -1.29 -17.63 -31.07
N ILE A 69 -1.46 -18.91 -30.79
CA ILE A 69 -2.09 -19.86 -31.73
C ILE A 69 -3.62 -19.70 -31.69
N ALA A 70 -4.24 -19.64 -30.51
CA ALA A 70 -5.68 -19.67 -30.36
C ALA A 70 -6.33 -18.30 -30.70
N ALA A 71 -5.74 -17.18 -30.29
CA ALA A 71 -6.34 -15.86 -30.40
C ALA A 71 -6.66 -15.46 -31.85
N PRO A 72 -5.77 -15.64 -32.85
CA PRO A 72 -6.09 -15.33 -34.26
C PRO A 72 -7.30 -16.13 -34.76
N GLY A 73 -7.38 -17.43 -34.43
CA GLY A 73 -8.51 -18.28 -34.81
C GLY A 73 -9.83 -17.84 -34.19
N VAL A 74 -9.80 -17.51 -32.90
CA VAL A 74 -10.97 -16.96 -32.17
C VAL A 74 -11.38 -15.61 -32.75
N ILE A 75 -10.44 -14.71 -33.02
CA ILE A 75 -10.71 -13.39 -33.60
C ILE A 75 -11.33 -13.56 -35.00
N PHE A 76 -10.78 -14.42 -35.82
CA PHE A 76 -11.31 -14.73 -37.15
C PHE A 76 -12.74 -15.27 -37.06
N TRP A 77 -13.01 -16.18 -36.14
CA TRP A 77 -14.37 -16.73 -35.94
C TRP A 77 -15.33 -15.64 -35.44
N LEU A 78 -14.91 -14.82 -34.48
CA LEU A 78 -15.70 -13.71 -33.95
C LEU A 78 -15.97 -12.67 -35.04
N SER A 79 -14.98 -12.34 -35.90
CA SER A 79 -15.13 -11.35 -36.94
C SER A 79 -16.19 -11.73 -38.00
N ARG A 80 -16.29 -13.01 -38.32
CA ARG A 80 -17.33 -13.53 -39.26
C ARG A 80 -18.74 -13.44 -38.67
N LYS A 81 -18.87 -13.48 -37.36
CA LYS A 81 -20.18 -13.49 -36.65
C LYS A 81 -20.47 -12.17 -35.93
N ALA A 82 -19.54 -11.19 -36.01
CA ALA A 82 -19.71 -9.92 -35.34
C ALA A 82 -20.85 -9.10 -36.01
N PRO A 83 -21.81 -8.61 -35.24
CA PRO A 83 -22.82 -7.72 -35.79
C PRO A 83 -22.16 -6.39 -36.22
N LYS A 84 -22.83 -5.64 -37.10
CA LYS A 84 -22.47 -4.24 -37.36
C LYS A 84 -22.45 -3.46 -36.04
N ILE A 85 -21.59 -2.43 -35.98
CA ILE A 85 -21.44 -1.61 -34.77
C ILE A 85 -22.77 -0.95 -34.45
N ASP A 86 -23.37 -1.35 -33.33
CA ASP A 86 -24.62 -0.73 -32.87
C ASP A 86 -24.29 0.50 -32.02
N MET A 87 -24.35 1.67 -32.63
CA MET A 87 -24.16 2.95 -31.97
C MET A 87 -25.52 3.49 -31.51
N VAL A 88 -25.61 3.79 -30.23
CA VAL A 88 -26.75 4.56 -29.71
C VAL A 88 -26.73 5.92 -30.38
N ALA A 89 -27.84 6.31 -31.03
CA ALA A 89 -27.93 7.59 -31.73
C ALA A 89 -27.48 8.74 -30.78
N PRO A 90 -26.62 9.65 -31.26
CA PRO A 90 -26.13 10.73 -30.41
C PRO A 90 -27.29 11.57 -29.88
N ARG A 91 -27.48 11.51 -28.56
CA ARG A 91 -28.60 12.20 -27.88
C ARG A 91 -28.23 13.60 -27.45
N ALA A 92 -26.93 13.85 -27.20
CA ALA A 92 -26.42 15.11 -26.73
C ALA A 92 -25.94 15.97 -27.89
N PRO A 93 -26.34 17.26 -27.95
CA PRO A 93 -25.81 18.21 -28.94
C PRO A 93 -24.32 18.46 -28.68
N GLY A 94 -23.56 18.64 -29.73
CA GLY A 94 -22.16 19.03 -29.66
C GLY A 94 -21.23 18.21 -30.56
N SER A 95 -20.08 18.77 -30.87
CA SER A 95 -19.05 18.16 -31.72
C SER A 95 -18.28 17.08 -31.00
N SER A 96 -18.11 15.91 -31.62
CA SER A 96 -17.25 14.83 -31.14
C SER A 96 -15.76 15.20 -31.14
N ARG A 97 -15.36 16.25 -31.88
CA ARG A 97 -13.96 16.72 -31.89
C ARG A 97 -13.48 17.10 -30.48
N TRP A 98 -14.31 17.75 -29.67
CA TRP A 98 -13.96 18.10 -28.30
C TRP A 98 -13.79 16.88 -27.38
N ASP A 99 -14.46 15.78 -27.67
CA ASP A 99 -14.27 14.54 -26.89
C ASP A 99 -12.86 13.98 -27.11
N TRP A 100 -12.38 13.99 -28.36
CA TRP A 100 -11.04 13.57 -28.70
C TRP A 100 -9.96 14.51 -28.17
N ILE A 101 -10.18 15.83 -28.24
CA ILE A 101 -9.27 16.83 -27.68
C ILE A 101 -9.15 16.63 -26.17
N THR A 102 -10.27 16.50 -25.46
CA THR A 102 -10.28 16.26 -24.01
C THR A 102 -9.57 14.95 -23.67
N LEU A 103 -9.88 13.88 -24.39
CA LEU A 103 -9.27 12.57 -24.15
C LEU A 103 -7.76 12.59 -24.43
N GLY A 104 -7.32 13.28 -25.49
CA GLY A 104 -5.91 13.46 -25.82
C GLY A 104 -5.15 14.27 -24.76
N ALA A 105 -5.75 15.37 -24.25
CA ALA A 105 -5.16 16.17 -23.19
C ALA A 105 -5.06 15.38 -21.87
N LEU A 106 -6.11 14.64 -21.51
CA LEU A 106 -6.12 13.80 -20.32
C LEU A 106 -5.16 12.60 -20.49
N PHE A 107 -5.03 12.02 -21.68
CA PHE A 107 -4.04 11.00 -21.98
C PHE A 107 -2.62 11.53 -21.76
N ALA A 108 -2.28 12.70 -22.27
CA ALA A 108 -0.98 13.31 -22.03
C ALA A 108 -0.72 13.55 -20.53
N ALA A 109 -1.72 14.05 -19.79
CA ALA A 109 -1.62 14.23 -18.34
C ALA A 109 -1.40 12.88 -17.61
N VAL A 110 -2.11 11.82 -18.00
CA VAL A 110 -1.94 10.46 -17.47
C VAL A 110 -0.53 9.93 -17.72
N CYS A 111 -0.03 10.09 -18.95
CA CYS A 111 1.35 9.64 -19.30
C CYS A 111 2.39 10.39 -18.46
N VAL A 112 2.28 11.71 -18.35
CA VAL A 112 3.21 12.52 -17.54
C VAL A 112 3.17 12.09 -16.08
N LEU A 113 1.98 11.88 -15.53
CA LEU A 113 1.80 11.52 -14.13
C LEU A 113 2.35 10.11 -13.82
N LEU A 114 1.93 9.11 -14.58
CA LEU A 114 2.29 7.71 -14.30
C LEU A 114 3.75 7.42 -14.66
N MET A 115 4.20 7.80 -15.86
CA MET A 115 5.57 7.58 -16.30
C MET A 115 6.59 8.48 -15.59
N GLY A 116 6.13 9.58 -14.95
CA GLY A 116 6.98 10.42 -14.11
C GLY A 116 7.21 9.85 -12.70
N THR A 117 6.36 8.92 -12.25
CA THR A 117 6.46 8.31 -10.91
C THR A 117 7.08 6.92 -10.92
N LEU A 118 7.05 6.21 -12.05
CA LEU A 118 7.72 4.92 -12.27
C LEU A 118 8.37 4.94 -13.65
N TYR A 119 9.70 4.80 -13.73
CA TYR A 119 10.41 4.78 -15.01
C TYR A 119 11.77 4.10 -14.90
N VAL A 120 12.33 3.72 -16.06
CA VAL A 120 13.68 3.21 -16.15
C VAL A 120 14.62 4.35 -16.55
N ASN A 121 15.70 4.55 -15.79
CA ASN A 121 16.72 5.55 -16.11
C ASN A 121 17.63 5.09 -17.28
N LYS A 122 18.52 5.98 -17.72
CA LYS A 122 19.48 5.68 -18.81
C LYS A 122 20.46 4.53 -18.50
N GLN A 123 20.58 4.16 -17.22
CA GLN A 123 21.45 3.07 -16.74
C GLN A 123 20.70 1.74 -16.62
N GLY A 124 19.42 1.67 -17.04
CA GLY A 124 18.59 0.48 -16.95
C GLY A 124 17.98 0.23 -15.57
N ARG A 125 18.12 1.17 -14.61
CA ARG A 125 17.60 1.03 -13.25
C ARG A 125 16.21 1.62 -13.14
N ILE A 126 15.34 0.98 -12.36
CA ILE A 126 13.98 1.47 -12.09
C ILE A 126 14.02 2.56 -11.03
N ARG A 127 13.34 3.66 -11.30
CA ARG A 127 13.13 4.76 -10.37
C ARG A 127 11.67 4.90 -9.99
N LEU A 128 11.43 5.01 -8.68
CA LEU A 128 10.13 5.17 -8.05
C LEU A 128 10.03 6.50 -7.32
N SER A 129 8.83 7.07 -7.24
CA SER A 129 8.54 8.14 -6.29
C SER A 129 8.69 7.64 -4.86
N GLY A 130 9.48 8.35 -4.04
CA GLY A 130 9.78 7.92 -2.66
C GLY A 130 8.57 7.82 -1.75
N MET A 131 7.50 8.58 -2.01
CA MET A 131 6.24 8.49 -1.25
C MET A 131 5.47 7.18 -1.52
N GLU A 132 5.79 6.48 -2.60
CA GLU A 132 5.04 5.32 -3.09
C GLU A 132 5.83 4.02 -3.06
N ALA A 133 7.11 4.11 -2.71
CA ALA A 133 8.03 2.96 -2.80
C ALA A 133 7.61 1.79 -1.91
N SER A 134 7.02 2.05 -0.75
CA SER A 134 6.52 1.02 0.17
C SER A 134 5.40 0.16 -0.43
N ASP A 135 4.52 0.78 -1.22
CA ASP A 135 3.39 0.07 -1.85
C ASP A 135 3.83 -0.63 -3.13
N PHE A 136 4.72 0.01 -3.90
CA PHE A 136 5.14 -0.50 -5.21
C PHE A 136 6.10 -1.67 -5.14
N ALA A 137 7.04 -1.67 -4.21
CA ALA A 137 8.07 -2.68 -4.17
C ALA A 137 7.51 -4.12 -4.06
N PRO A 138 6.56 -4.42 -3.15
CA PRO A 138 5.91 -5.73 -3.11
C PRO A 138 5.16 -6.10 -4.40
N GLN A 139 4.54 -5.12 -5.03
CA GLN A 139 3.73 -5.33 -6.23
C GLN A 139 4.59 -5.67 -7.45
N LEU A 140 5.73 -4.99 -7.61
CA LEU A 140 6.70 -5.30 -8.65
C LEU A 140 7.32 -6.68 -8.46
N ALA A 141 7.54 -7.11 -7.21
CA ALA A 141 7.99 -8.46 -6.90
C ALA A 141 7.00 -9.53 -7.35
N ILE A 142 5.71 -9.29 -7.16
CA ILE A 142 4.67 -10.20 -7.63
C ILE A 142 4.74 -10.31 -9.15
N ALA A 143 4.84 -9.20 -9.88
CA ALA A 143 4.95 -9.22 -11.33
C ALA A 143 6.16 -10.03 -11.80
N GLN A 144 7.33 -9.74 -11.23
CA GLN A 144 8.59 -10.40 -11.60
C GLN A 144 8.62 -11.89 -11.23
N SER A 145 7.92 -12.28 -10.16
CA SER A 145 7.82 -13.68 -9.78
C SER A 145 7.15 -14.56 -10.86
N PHE A 146 6.26 -14.00 -11.65
CA PHE A 146 5.68 -14.70 -12.80
C PHE A 146 6.59 -14.69 -14.02
N ALA A 147 7.21 -13.54 -14.32
CA ALA A 147 8.06 -13.40 -15.50
C ALA A 147 9.33 -14.26 -15.44
N LEU A 148 9.98 -14.26 -14.28
CA LEU A 148 11.31 -14.86 -14.10
C LEU A 148 11.30 -16.06 -13.15
N GLY A 149 10.32 -16.17 -12.25
CA GLY A 149 10.27 -17.15 -11.18
C GLY A 149 9.29 -18.30 -11.41
N HIS A 150 8.58 -18.33 -12.53
CA HIS A 150 7.60 -19.38 -12.87
C HIS A 150 6.59 -19.65 -11.74
N ASN A 151 6.07 -18.56 -11.11
CA ASN A 151 5.25 -18.61 -9.90
C ASN A 151 3.83 -19.18 -10.15
N PHE A 152 3.74 -20.40 -10.67
CA PHE A 152 2.49 -21.11 -10.82
C PHE A 152 2.26 -22.08 -9.67
N ALA A 153 1.05 -22.22 -9.22
CA ALA A 153 0.47 -22.42 -7.92
C ALA A 153 0.51 -21.16 -7.04
N THR A 154 0.89 -20.01 -7.58
CA THR A 154 0.72 -18.62 -7.10
C THR A 154 1.11 -18.43 -5.63
N GLY A 155 2.39 -18.64 -5.36
CA GLY A 155 2.98 -18.34 -4.04
C GLY A 155 3.16 -16.82 -3.83
N TYR A 156 3.12 -16.39 -2.58
CA TYR A 156 3.46 -15.01 -2.24
C TYR A 156 4.99 -14.85 -2.21
N PRO A 157 5.59 -13.99 -3.07
CA PRO A 157 7.05 -13.98 -3.25
C PRO A 157 7.84 -13.57 -2.02
N HIS A 158 7.23 -12.85 -1.07
CA HIS A 158 7.88 -12.43 0.18
C HIS A 158 7.79 -13.47 1.30
N TYR A 159 6.94 -14.51 1.18
CA TYR A 159 6.75 -15.53 2.19
C TYR A 159 6.74 -16.92 1.54
N ALA A 160 7.85 -17.63 1.63
CA ALA A 160 8.00 -18.97 1.06
C ALA A 160 6.93 -19.94 1.59
N GLY A 161 6.27 -20.63 0.66
CA GLY A 161 5.24 -21.64 0.99
C GLY A 161 3.85 -21.09 1.30
N GLN A 162 3.66 -19.76 1.34
CA GLN A 162 2.33 -19.17 1.51
C GLN A 162 1.69 -18.88 0.13
N PRO A 163 0.42 -19.23 -0.08
CA PRO A 163 -0.29 -18.82 -1.29
C PRO A 163 -0.47 -17.31 -1.32
N SER A 164 -0.50 -16.71 -2.52
CA SER A 164 -0.82 -15.30 -2.67
C SER A 164 -2.28 -15.06 -2.24
N ARG A 165 -2.46 -14.21 -1.26
CA ARG A 165 -3.78 -13.80 -0.73
C ARG A 165 -4.17 -12.39 -1.17
N TYR A 166 -3.47 -11.85 -2.14
CA TYR A 166 -3.61 -10.49 -2.63
C TYR A 166 -4.14 -10.47 -4.07
N ASP A 167 -4.71 -9.35 -4.47
CA ASP A 167 -5.14 -9.09 -5.85
C ASP A 167 -3.90 -9.09 -6.75
N PHE A 168 -3.64 -10.15 -7.51
CA PHE A 168 -2.38 -10.32 -8.22
C PHE A 168 -2.51 -10.31 -9.75
N LEU A 169 -3.71 -10.46 -10.32
CA LEU A 169 -3.87 -10.63 -11.77
C LEU A 169 -3.36 -9.46 -12.62
N PHE A 170 -3.45 -8.24 -12.11
CA PHE A 170 -2.85 -7.08 -12.78
C PHE A 170 -1.32 -7.23 -12.88
N TYR A 171 -0.70 -7.64 -11.77
CA TYR A 171 0.76 -7.83 -11.71
C TYR A 171 1.21 -9.09 -12.43
N PHE A 172 0.37 -10.13 -12.45
CA PHE A 172 0.56 -11.28 -13.34
C PHE A 172 0.65 -10.82 -14.80
N GLN A 173 -0.31 -10.01 -15.27
CA GLN A 173 -0.28 -9.50 -16.64
C GLN A 173 0.92 -8.60 -16.91
N ALA A 174 1.35 -7.79 -15.93
CA ALA A 174 2.58 -7.00 -16.08
C ALA A 174 3.82 -7.90 -16.22
N GLY A 175 3.93 -8.96 -15.42
CA GLY A 175 4.96 -9.98 -15.53
C GLY A 175 4.92 -10.73 -16.87
N ASN A 176 3.73 -11.03 -17.37
CA ASN A 176 3.56 -11.63 -18.69
C ASN A 176 4.10 -10.72 -19.82
N LEU A 177 3.78 -9.43 -19.77
CA LEU A 177 4.32 -8.46 -20.73
C LEU A 177 5.84 -8.29 -20.62
N GLU A 178 6.39 -8.45 -19.40
CA GLU A 178 7.84 -8.47 -19.19
C GLU A 178 8.48 -9.68 -19.85
N LEU A 179 7.93 -10.88 -19.67
CA LEU A 179 8.39 -12.10 -20.38
C LEU A 179 8.37 -11.92 -21.89
N LEU A 180 7.32 -11.26 -22.40
CA LEU A 180 7.15 -10.99 -23.84
C LEU A 180 8.03 -9.83 -24.37
N GLY A 181 8.95 -9.30 -23.54
CA GLY A 181 10.03 -8.40 -23.95
C GLY A 181 9.82 -6.90 -23.67
N LEU A 182 8.84 -6.52 -22.87
CA LEU A 182 8.83 -5.19 -22.23
C LEU A 182 9.69 -5.23 -20.96
N ASN A 183 10.23 -4.08 -20.52
CA ASN A 183 10.77 -4.04 -19.17
C ASN A 183 9.64 -3.88 -18.15
N LEU A 184 9.90 -4.23 -16.89
CA LEU A 184 8.90 -4.28 -15.84
C LEU A 184 8.17 -2.93 -15.61
N ALA A 185 8.90 -1.79 -15.63
CA ALA A 185 8.27 -0.49 -15.47
C ALA A 185 7.31 -0.17 -16.61
N TRP A 186 7.73 -0.38 -17.86
CA TRP A 186 6.88 -0.20 -19.03
C TRP A 186 5.68 -1.16 -19.04
N SER A 187 5.84 -2.39 -18.54
CA SER A 187 4.76 -3.37 -18.45
C SER A 187 3.64 -2.89 -17.51
N VAL A 188 4.03 -2.34 -16.36
CA VAL A 188 3.09 -1.74 -15.40
C VAL A 188 2.49 -0.44 -15.93
N ASP A 189 3.31 0.44 -16.53
CA ASP A 189 2.86 1.74 -17.01
C ASP A 189 1.87 1.62 -18.17
N VAL A 190 2.13 0.76 -19.15
CA VAL A 190 1.24 0.55 -20.30
C VAL A 190 -0.12 0.06 -19.82
N LEU A 191 -0.17 -0.94 -18.95
CA LEU A 191 -1.44 -1.44 -18.40
C LEU A 191 -2.17 -0.36 -17.59
N SER A 192 -1.44 0.43 -16.80
CA SER A 192 -2.00 1.51 -15.99
C SER A 192 -2.58 2.63 -16.86
N VAL A 193 -1.84 3.05 -17.89
CA VAL A 193 -2.28 4.07 -18.85
C VAL A 193 -3.51 3.59 -19.61
N LEU A 194 -3.50 2.36 -20.12
CA LEU A 194 -4.65 1.77 -20.83
C LEU A 194 -5.87 1.66 -19.91
N GLY A 195 -5.69 1.24 -18.67
CA GLY A 195 -6.77 1.16 -17.68
C GLY A 195 -7.36 2.52 -17.34
N LEU A 196 -6.49 3.51 -17.03
CA LEU A 196 -6.93 4.83 -16.60
C LEU A 196 -7.59 5.63 -17.73
N ILE A 197 -7.04 5.60 -18.94
CA ILE A 197 -7.65 6.31 -20.08
C ILE A 197 -8.97 5.66 -20.51
N SER A 198 -9.09 4.34 -20.40
CA SER A 198 -10.34 3.62 -20.65
C SER A 198 -11.40 4.00 -19.61
N MET A 199 -11.04 4.06 -18.34
CA MET A 199 -11.93 4.52 -17.27
C MET A 199 -12.40 5.95 -17.53
N ILE A 200 -11.50 6.86 -17.90
CA ILE A 200 -11.82 8.26 -18.24
C ILE A 200 -12.82 8.32 -19.40
N ALA A 201 -12.60 7.57 -20.47
CA ALA A 201 -13.53 7.52 -21.60
C ALA A 201 -14.92 6.99 -21.19
N LEU A 202 -14.98 6.04 -20.27
CA LEU A 202 -16.23 5.50 -19.73
C LEU A 202 -16.93 6.52 -18.79
N VAL A 203 -16.19 7.30 -18.00
CA VAL A 203 -16.76 8.42 -17.22
C VAL A 203 -17.39 9.44 -18.14
N MET A 204 -16.73 9.80 -19.26
CA MET A 204 -17.31 10.69 -20.27
C MET A 204 -18.64 10.13 -20.84
N ALA A 205 -18.64 8.84 -21.19
CA ALA A 205 -19.82 8.16 -21.73
C ALA A 205 -20.97 8.08 -20.69
N LEU A 206 -20.66 7.78 -19.43
CA LEU A 206 -21.64 7.75 -18.35
C LEU A 206 -22.24 9.14 -18.10
N GLY A 207 -21.42 10.18 -18.12
CA GLY A 207 -21.87 11.57 -17.98
C GLY A 207 -22.80 12.00 -19.13
N GLU A 208 -22.46 11.65 -20.38
CA GLU A 208 -23.33 11.88 -21.53
C GLU A 208 -24.66 11.14 -21.37
N LEU A 209 -24.61 9.88 -20.93
CA LEU A 209 -25.81 9.08 -20.74
C LEU A 209 -26.70 9.59 -19.61
N LEU A 210 -26.15 9.95 -18.47
CA LEU A 210 -26.92 10.41 -17.29
C LEU A 210 -27.54 11.78 -17.48
N PHE A 211 -26.78 12.74 -18.03
CA PHE A 211 -27.17 14.15 -18.06
C PHE A 211 -27.53 14.68 -19.46
N ASN A 212 -27.49 13.83 -20.47
CA ASN A 212 -27.71 14.19 -21.87
C ASN A 212 -26.80 15.39 -22.30
N SER A 213 -25.53 15.36 -21.82
CA SER A 213 -24.59 16.46 -22.07
C SER A 213 -23.15 15.92 -22.15
N ARG A 214 -22.53 16.10 -23.32
CA ARG A 214 -21.12 15.77 -23.52
C ARG A 214 -20.18 16.63 -22.67
N VAL A 215 -20.58 17.90 -22.44
CA VAL A 215 -19.81 18.83 -21.60
C VAL A 215 -19.70 18.31 -20.17
N VAL A 216 -20.80 17.81 -19.60
CA VAL A 216 -20.82 17.21 -18.26
C VAL A 216 -19.91 15.99 -18.20
N GLY A 217 -19.95 15.13 -19.22
CA GLY A 217 -19.06 13.97 -19.31
C GLY A 217 -17.58 14.37 -19.31
N ARG A 218 -17.20 15.34 -20.18
CA ARG A 218 -15.81 15.85 -20.27
C ARG A 218 -15.33 16.49 -18.97
N LEU A 219 -16.16 17.38 -18.41
CA LEU A 219 -15.83 18.08 -17.17
C LEU A 219 -15.73 17.09 -15.99
N GLY A 220 -16.65 16.12 -15.88
CA GLY A 220 -16.62 15.08 -14.85
C GLY A 220 -15.38 14.21 -14.93
N ALA A 221 -14.95 13.86 -16.14
CA ALA A 221 -13.70 13.13 -16.39
C ALA A 221 -12.47 13.96 -16.00
N ALA A 222 -12.44 15.26 -16.32
CA ALA A 222 -11.34 16.14 -15.93
C ALA A 222 -11.27 16.34 -14.41
N LEU A 223 -12.42 16.49 -13.72
CA LEU A 223 -12.51 16.66 -12.28
C LEU A 223 -12.02 15.41 -11.49
N PHE A 224 -11.83 14.26 -12.14
CA PHE A 224 -11.25 13.07 -11.52
C PHE A 224 -9.85 13.34 -10.96
N PHE A 225 -9.03 14.10 -11.66
CA PHE A 225 -7.66 14.42 -11.24
C PHE A 225 -7.59 15.44 -10.09
N PHE A 226 -8.68 16.08 -9.75
CA PHE A 226 -8.72 17.16 -8.77
C PHE A 226 -9.71 16.81 -7.65
N PRO A 227 -9.23 16.31 -6.48
CA PRO A 227 -10.09 15.95 -5.35
C PRO A 227 -10.99 17.10 -4.89
N GLY A 228 -10.49 18.35 -4.97
CA GLY A 228 -11.24 19.55 -4.56
C GLY A 228 -11.14 19.82 -3.07
N SER A 229 -10.16 19.19 -2.40
CA SER A 229 -9.86 19.45 -1.00
C SER A 229 -9.44 20.92 -0.76
N PRO A 230 -9.64 21.47 0.44
CA PRO A 230 -9.21 22.82 0.79
C PRO A 230 -7.71 22.89 1.13
N THR A 231 -6.89 21.93 0.72
CA THR A 231 -5.44 21.89 0.97
C THR A 231 -4.71 23.13 0.48
N PHE A 232 -5.20 23.78 -0.58
CA PHE A 232 -4.64 25.04 -1.05
C PHE A 232 -4.73 26.16 0.00
N ILE A 233 -5.74 26.16 0.87
CA ILE A 233 -5.85 27.13 1.98
C ILE A 233 -4.76 26.87 3.02
N GLN A 234 -4.47 25.60 3.28
CA GLN A 234 -3.43 25.21 4.23
C GLN A 234 -2.03 25.46 3.67
N PHE A 235 -1.83 25.26 2.38
CA PHE A 235 -0.62 25.65 1.67
C PHE A 235 -0.30 27.15 1.83
N LEU A 236 -1.33 28.00 1.73
CA LEU A 236 -1.19 29.45 1.92
C LEU A 236 -0.93 29.85 3.38
N LYS A 237 -1.33 29.02 4.34
CA LYS A 237 -1.14 29.30 5.77
C LYS A 237 0.25 28.92 6.28
N SER A 238 0.70 27.72 5.98
CA SER A 238 2.04 27.27 6.37
C SER A 238 2.46 25.98 5.66
N GLN A 239 3.77 25.79 5.48
CA GLN A 239 4.32 24.60 4.84
C GLN A 239 4.11 23.32 5.68
N SER A 240 4.11 23.41 7.01
CA SER A 240 3.84 22.27 7.89
C SER A 240 2.40 21.81 7.84
N ALA A 241 1.44 22.73 7.90
CA ALA A 241 0.02 22.43 7.76
C ALA A 241 -0.32 21.83 6.37
N PHE A 242 0.40 22.26 5.34
CA PHE A 242 0.29 21.71 4.00
C PHE A 242 0.75 20.24 3.93
N GLN A 243 1.91 19.92 4.49
CA GLN A 243 2.43 18.54 4.49
C GLN A 243 1.52 17.56 5.24
N GLU A 244 0.90 17.99 6.33
CA GLU A 244 -0.06 17.20 7.08
C GLU A 244 -1.35 16.97 6.26
N ALA A 245 -1.85 17.99 5.61
CA ALA A 245 -3.04 17.93 4.77
C ALA A 245 -2.87 17.01 3.55
N VAL A 246 -1.73 17.09 2.88
CA VAL A 246 -1.44 16.26 1.69
C VAL A 246 -1.42 14.77 2.04
N ARG A 247 -0.95 14.41 3.23
CA ARG A 247 -0.96 13.01 3.69
C ARG A 247 -2.36 12.46 3.94
N ALA A 248 -3.29 13.33 4.30
CA ALA A 248 -4.68 12.96 4.50
C ALA A 248 -5.47 12.84 3.19
N THR A 249 -4.92 13.28 2.05
CA THR A 249 -5.62 13.29 0.77
C THR A 249 -5.35 11.99 -0.01
N PRO A 250 -6.39 11.26 -0.43
CA PRO A 250 -6.22 9.98 -1.11
C PRO A 250 -5.74 10.15 -2.56
N HIS A 251 -4.45 9.89 -2.82
CA HIS A 251 -3.86 9.85 -4.17
C HIS A 251 -3.78 8.42 -4.74
N LEU A 252 -4.74 7.59 -4.43
CA LEU A 252 -4.73 6.14 -4.62
C LEU A 252 -4.55 5.67 -6.07
N PHE A 253 -4.90 6.48 -7.08
CA PHE A 253 -4.78 6.04 -8.48
C PHE A 253 -3.34 6.03 -9.00
N VAL A 254 -2.41 6.72 -8.36
CA VAL A 254 -0.98 6.65 -8.68
C VAL A 254 -0.35 5.43 -8.03
N ASN A 255 -0.66 5.16 -6.76
CA ASN A 255 -0.14 4.01 -5.99
C ASN A 255 -0.84 2.70 -6.35
N GLN A 256 -2.14 2.77 -6.65
CA GLN A 256 -2.99 1.61 -6.91
C GLN A 256 -3.31 1.50 -8.41
N ARG A 257 -2.30 1.23 -9.22
CA ARG A 257 -2.37 1.28 -10.68
C ARG A 257 -3.33 0.28 -11.33
N HIS A 258 -3.68 -0.79 -10.62
CA HIS A 258 -4.70 -1.77 -11.03
C HIS A 258 -6.14 -1.25 -10.84
N LEU A 259 -6.35 -0.31 -9.92
CA LEU A 259 -7.67 0.19 -9.53
C LEU A 259 -8.46 0.85 -10.68
N PRO A 260 -7.89 1.77 -11.50
CA PRO A 260 -8.62 2.38 -12.61
C PRO A 260 -9.13 1.37 -13.64
N PHE A 261 -8.38 0.30 -13.89
CA PHE A 261 -8.78 -0.76 -14.79
C PHE A 261 -10.03 -1.48 -14.28
N ALA A 262 -10.03 -1.88 -13.02
CA ALA A 262 -11.16 -2.56 -12.39
C ALA A 262 -12.40 -1.65 -12.32
N ILE A 263 -12.23 -0.35 -11.96
CA ILE A 263 -13.32 0.65 -12.01
C ILE A 263 -13.85 0.78 -13.44
N GLY A 264 -12.98 0.75 -14.44
CA GLY A 264 -13.39 0.79 -15.85
C GLY A 264 -14.33 -0.36 -16.22
N ILE A 265 -14.03 -1.59 -15.82
CA ILE A 265 -14.94 -2.74 -16.05
C ILE A 265 -16.29 -2.51 -15.32
N PHE A 266 -16.25 -2.06 -14.08
CA PHE A 266 -17.47 -1.73 -13.33
C PHE A 266 -18.29 -0.65 -14.02
N LEU A 267 -17.66 0.44 -14.49
CA LEU A 267 -18.33 1.51 -15.25
C LEU A 267 -18.94 1.01 -16.56
N LEU A 268 -18.27 0.10 -17.28
CA LEU A 268 -18.80 -0.49 -18.50
C LEU A 268 -20.13 -1.21 -18.24
N VAL A 269 -20.19 -2.03 -17.19
CA VAL A 269 -21.42 -2.71 -16.78
C VAL A 269 -22.48 -1.72 -16.30
N LEU A 270 -22.07 -0.68 -15.59
CA LEU A 270 -22.97 0.37 -15.10
C LEU A 270 -23.59 1.17 -16.25
N ILE A 271 -22.79 1.56 -17.26
CA ILE A 271 -23.27 2.22 -18.48
C ILE A 271 -24.30 1.36 -19.20
N PHE A 272 -24.00 0.08 -19.34
CA PHE A 272 -24.92 -0.87 -19.95
C PHE A 272 -26.26 -0.91 -19.21
N LEU A 273 -26.26 -1.03 -17.88
CA LEU A 273 -27.48 -1.05 -17.06
C LEU A 273 -28.23 0.29 -17.14
N VAL A 274 -27.57 1.42 -17.06
CA VAL A 274 -28.19 2.75 -17.16
C VAL A 274 -28.84 2.93 -18.52
N ASP A 275 -28.22 2.47 -19.61
CA ASP A 275 -28.85 2.49 -20.94
C ASP A 275 -30.13 1.64 -20.98
N GLN A 276 -30.09 0.41 -20.43
CA GLN A 276 -31.29 -0.46 -20.36
C GLN A 276 -32.42 0.17 -19.53
N TYR A 277 -32.10 0.79 -18.40
CA TYR A 277 -33.11 1.48 -17.57
C TYR A 277 -33.72 2.67 -18.29
N ARG A 278 -32.92 3.48 -19.00
CA ARG A 278 -33.42 4.63 -19.77
C ARG A 278 -34.30 4.20 -20.94
N GLN A 279 -33.96 3.15 -21.65
CA GLN A 279 -34.79 2.63 -22.74
C GLN A 279 -36.17 2.23 -22.23
N ARG A 280 -36.22 1.56 -21.08
CA ARG A 280 -37.49 1.11 -20.48
C ARG A 280 -38.35 2.25 -19.94
N THR A 281 -37.76 3.37 -19.51
CA THR A 281 -38.50 4.52 -18.95
C THR A 281 -38.98 5.51 -20.01
N LEU A 282 -38.33 5.57 -21.17
CA LEU A 282 -38.62 6.56 -22.22
C LEU A 282 -39.52 6.02 -23.33
N VAL A 283 -39.62 4.71 -23.47
CA VAL A 283 -40.40 4.10 -24.55
C VAL A 283 -41.66 3.48 -23.98
N THR A 284 -42.77 4.17 -24.13
CA THR A 284 -44.09 3.72 -23.71
C THR A 284 -44.70 2.64 -24.65
N SER A 285 -44.02 2.33 -25.76
CA SER A 285 -44.41 1.26 -26.67
C SER A 285 -43.73 -0.07 -26.33
N ALA A 286 -44.48 -1.15 -26.39
CA ALA A 286 -44.04 -2.53 -26.12
C ALA A 286 -42.88 -3.05 -27.01
N SER A 287 -42.36 -2.21 -27.93
CA SER A 287 -41.35 -2.56 -28.94
C SER A 287 -39.90 -2.20 -28.57
N ALA A 288 -39.66 -1.56 -27.43
CA ALA A 288 -38.27 -1.34 -26.97
C ALA A 288 -37.70 -2.63 -26.39
N ALA A 289 -37.16 -3.46 -27.25
CA ALA A 289 -36.50 -4.71 -26.82
C ALA A 289 -35.27 -4.41 -25.95
N LEU A 290 -35.31 -4.90 -24.72
CA LEU A 290 -34.12 -4.99 -23.89
C LEU A 290 -33.07 -5.83 -24.63
N MET A 291 -31.80 -5.58 -24.35
CA MET A 291 -30.72 -6.47 -24.80
C MET A 291 -31.00 -7.90 -24.35
N PRO A 292 -30.60 -8.89 -25.17
CA PRO A 292 -30.86 -10.29 -24.84
C PRO A 292 -30.12 -10.77 -23.60
N ALA A 293 -30.60 -11.83 -22.94
CA ALA A 293 -30.05 -12.43 -21.75
C ALA A 293 -28.53 -12.66 -21.79
N PRO A 294 -27.89 -13.08 -22.90
CA PRO A 294 -26.43 -13.21 -22.98
C PRO A 294 -25.63 -11.94 -22.65
N SER A 295 -26.19 -10.75 -22.90
CA SER A 295 -25.51 -9.48 -22.54
C SER A 295 -25.43 -9.26 -21.04
N PHE A 296 -26.45 -9.64 -20.29
CA PHE A 296 -26.47 -9.57 -18.82
C PHE A 296 -25.55 -10.63 -18.22
N ILE A 297 -25.57 -11.86 -18.75
CA ILE A 297 -24.66 -12.95 -18.35
C ILE A 297 -23.21 -12.53 -18.60
N PHE A 298 -22.90 -11.96 -19.76
CA PHE A 298 -21.55 -11.47 -20.06
C PHE A 298 -21.11 -10.35 -19.11
N SER A 299 -22.00 -9.43 -18.76
CA SER A 299 -21.75 -8.40 -17.76
C SER A 299 -21.42 -8.99 -16.38
N GLY A 300 -22.15 -10.03 -15.97
CA GLY A 300 -21.89 -10.77 -14.74
C GLY A 300 -20.53 -11.50 -14.76
N LEU A 301 -20.18 -12.13 -15.90
CA LEU A 301 -18.88 -12.76 -16.10
C LEU A 301 -17.72 -11.75 -15.91
N LEU A 302 -17.83 -10.59 -16.52
CA LEU A 302 -16.81 -9.54 -16.38
C LEU A 302 -16.64 -9.07 -14.93
N LEU A 303 -17.74 -8.86 -14.21
CA LEU A 303 -17.68 -8.47 -12.79
C LEU A 303 -17.10 -9.58 -11.92
N GLY A 304 -17.52 -10.83 -12.13
CA GLY A 304 -17.00 -11.98 -11.38
C GLY A 304 -15.51 -12.20 -11.61
N ALA A 305 -15.02 -11.90 -12.82
CA ALA A 305 -13.60 -12.00 -13.17
C ALA A 305 -12.71 -10.94 -12.49
N LEU A 306 -13.29 -9.92 -11.84
CA LEU A 306 -12.54 -8.86 -11.17
C LEU A 306 -11.97 -9.26 -9.81
N LEU A 307 -12.43 -10.32 -9.17
CA LEU A 307 -12.10 -10.61 -7.77
C LEU A 307 -10.59 -10.71 -7.52
N LEU A 308 -9.84 -11.42 -8.37
CA LEU A 308 -8.38 -11.52 -8.29
C LEU A 308 -7.66 -10.34 -8.97
N TRP A 309 -8.39 -9.46 -9.64
CA TRP A 309 -7.85 -8.21 -10.18
C TRP A 309 -7.92 -7.06 -9.17
N ASP A 310 -9.06 -6.85 -8.54
CA ASP A 310 -9.29 -5.97 -7.37
C ASP A 310 -10.57 -6.36 -6.65
N ALA A 311 -10.44 -7.04 -5.53
CA ALA A 311 -11.56 -7.53 -4.72
C ALA A 311 -12.45 -6.38 -4.20
N ARG A 312 -11.88 -5.18 -3.96
CA ARG A 312 -12.61 -4.03 -3.43
C ARG A 312 -13.56 -3.43 -4.45
N VAL A 313 -13.13 -3.37 -5.72
CA VAL A 313 -14.02 -2.92 -6.81
C VAL A 313 -15.14 -3.93 -7.03
N PHE A 314 -14.87 -5.23 -6.90
CA PHE A 314 -15.90 -6.26 -6.92
C PHE A 314 -16.94 -6.06 -5.80
N ILE A 315 -16.50 -5.81 -4.56
CA ILE A 315 -17.38 -5.52 -3.41
C ILE A 315 -18.15 -4.20 -3.63
N ALA A 316 -17.51 -3.16 -4.12
CA ALA A 316 -18.15 -1.88 -4.45
C ALA A 316 -19.22 -2.05 -5.51
N ALA A 317 -18.95 -2.81 -6.56
CA ALA A 317 -19.92 -3.12 -7.61
C ALA A 317 -21.11 -3.88 -7.05
N ALA A 318 -20.89 -4.89 -6.20
CA ALA A 318 -21.94 -5.66 -5.55
C ALA A 318 -22.85 -4.74 -4.69
N ALA A 319 -22.28 -3.81 -3.92
CA ALA A 319 -23.04 -2.87 -3.10
C ALA A 319 -23.91 -1.93 -3.97
N VAL A 320 -23.30 -1.29 -4.97
CA VAL A 320 -24.05 -0.38 -5.87
C VAL A 320 -25.15 -1.13 -6.63
N LEU A 321 -24.85 -2.33 -7.16
CA LEU A 321 -25.83 -3.14 -7.87
C LEU A 321 -26.98 -3.60 -6.98
N SER A 322 -26.72 -3.89 -5.71
CA SER A 322 -27.78 -4.25 -4.74
C SER A 322 -28.76 -3.08 -4.52
N PHE A 323 -28.26 -1.86 -4.41
CA PHE A 323 -29.11 -0.67 -4.31
C PHE A 323 -29.84 -0.37 -5.64
N LEU A 324 -29.20 -0.57 -6.78
CA LEU A 324 -29.85 -0.43 -8.08
C LEU A 324 -30.98 -1.48 -8.25
N PHE A 325 -30.77 -2.69 -7.76
CA PHE A 325 -31.79 -3.74 -7.77
C PHE A 325 -33.08 -3.33 -7.01
N VAL A 326 -32.93 -2.62 -5.90
CA VAL A 326 -34.07 -2.10 -5.12
C VAL A 326 -34.71 -0.90 -5.82
N LEU A 327 -33.90 0.05 -6.33
CA LEU A 327 -34.35 1.37 -6.78
C LEU A 327 -34.82 1.40 -8.24
N PHE A 328 -34.44 0.39 -9.07
CA PHE A 328 -34.72 0.39 -10.49
C PHE A 328 -35.47 -0.86 -10.96
N PRO A 329 -36.16 -0.82 -12.09
CA PRO A 329 -36.78 -1.98 -12.72
C PRO A 329 -35.68 -2.91 -13.30
N CYS A 330 -36.08 -4.00 -13.99
CA CYS A 330 -35.17 -5.00 -14.57
C CYS A 330 -34.51 -5.93 -13.55
N ARG A 331 -35.22 -6.25 -12.47
CA ARG A 331 -34.70 -7.09 -11.37
C ARG A 331 -34.20 -8.45 -11.83
N TRP A 332 -34.92 -9.12 -12.73
CA TRP A 332 -34.52 -10.44 -13.24
C TRP A 332 -33.19 -10.39 -13.98
N GLN A 333 -32.99 -9.37 -14.80
CA GLN A 333 -31.71 -9.15 -15.49
C GLN A 333 -30.56 -8.90 -14.53
N MET A 334 -30.81 -8.18 -13.47
CA MET A 334 -29.80 -7.96 -12.41
C MET A 334 -29.49 -9.24 -11.63
N VAL A 335 -30.51 -10.12 -11.40
CA VAL A 335 -30.27 -11.45 -10.82
C VAL A 335 -29.36 -12.26 -11.74
N GLN A 336 -29.53 -12.23 -13.05
CA GLN A 336 -28.65 -12.92 -14.00
C GLN A 336 -27.20 -12.42 -13.88
N ILE A 337 -26.99 -11.09 -13.77
CA ILE A 337 -25.65 -10.52 -13.54
C ILE A 337 -25.10 -11.04 -12.21
N GLY A 338 -25.86 -10.93 -11.12
CA GLY A 338 -25.42 -11.34 -9.78
C GLY A 338 -25.07 -12.80 -9.68
N LEU A 339 -25.91 -13.69 -10.21
CA LEU A 339 -25.67 -15.14 -10.20
C LEU A 339 -24.44 -15.50 -11.02
N THR A 340 -24.29 -14.89 -12.22
CA THR A 340 -23.10 -15.15 -13.04
C THR A 340 -21.84 -14.62 -12.40
N ALA A 341 -21.88 -13.41 -11.83
CA ALA A 341 -20.74 -12.85 -11.11
C ALA A 341 -20.34 -13.72 -9.91
N ALA A 342 -21.32 -14.19 -9.13
CA ALA A 342 -21.07 -15.09 -8.00
C ALA A 342 -20.49 -16.45 -8.46
N ALA A 343 -21.02 -17.04 -9.53
CA ALA A 343 -20.53 -18.31 -10.07
C ALA A 343 -19.06 -18.22 -10.54
N VAL A 344 -18.66 -17.09 -11.13
CA VAL A 344 -17.27 -16.84 -11.56
C VAL A 344 -16.37 -16.45 -10.38
N ALA A 345 -16.88 -15.71 -9.41
CA ALA A 345 -16.11 -15.28 -8.24
C ALA A 345 -15.88 -16.41 -7.22
N LEU A 346 -16.80 -17.36 -7.08
CA LEU A 346 -16.74 -18.40 -6.07
C LEU A 346 -15.45 -19.27 -6.13
N PRO A 347 -15.01 -19.78 -7.29
CA PRO A 347 -13.73 -20.50 -7.39
C PRO A 347 -12.54 -19.63 -6.95
N GLN A 348 -12.54 -18.35 -7.29
CA GLN A 348 -11.48 -17.41 -6.91
C GLN A 348 -11.46 -17.18 -5.39
N LEU A 349 -12.62 -17.08 -4.74
CA LEU A 349 -12.72 -16.99 -3.28
C LEU A 349 -12.17 -18.25 -2.60
N LEU A 350 -12.34 -19.43 -3.19
CA LEU A 350 -11.77 -20.67 -2.68
C LEU A 350 -10.21 -20.64 -2.76
N CYS A 351 -9.66 -20.06 -3.82
CA CYS A 351 -8.20 -19.86 -3.95
C CYS A 351 -7.65 -18.84 -2.94
N LEU A 352 -8.46 -17.84 -2.57
CA LEU A 352 -8.08 -16.82 -1.57
C LEU A 352 -8.33 -17.28 -0.12
N ARG A 353 -8.85 -18.51 0.11
CA ARG A 353 -9.11 -19.00 1.46
C ARG A 353 -7.86 -18.94 2.32
N PRO A 354 -7.94 -18.35 3.51
CA PRO A 354 -6.87 -18.40 4.48
C PRO A 354 -6.67 -19.86 4.93
N GLY A 355 -5.48 -20.42 4.72
CA GLY A 355 -5.01 -21.46 5.61
C GLY A 355 -4.97 -20.87 7.02
N GLU A 356 -5.15 -21.63 8.06
CA GLU A 356 -5.22 -21.25 9.48
C GLU A 356 -4.80 -19.80 9.78
N ILE A 357 -5.74 -18.86 9.58
CA ILE A 357 -5.55 -17.47 10.00
C ILE A 357 -6.02 -17.41 11.45
N ALA A 358 -5.21 -16.77 12.29
CA ALA A 358 -5.65 -16.29 13.59
C ALA A 358 -7.03 -15.62 13.47
N PRO A 359 -7.94 -15.84 14.44
CA PRO A 359 -9.29 -15.31 14.39
C PRO A 359 -9.24 -13.81 14.11
N ARG A 360 -10.17 -13.29 13.31
CA ARG A 360 -10.27 -11.87 13.00
C ARG A 360 -10.18 -11.07 14.28
N GLN A 361 -9.14 -10.27 14.44
CA GLN A 361 -8.94 -9.41 15.61
C GLN A 361 -9.81 -8.15 15.57
N TYR A 362 -10.63 -7.97 14.52
CA TYR A 362 -11.48 -6.79 14.36
C TYR A 362 -12.90 -7.19 13.93
N SER A 363 -13.87 -6.37 14.33
CA SER A 363 -15.26 -6.52 13.90
C SER A 363 -15.39 -6.12 12.43
N LEU A 364 -16.13 -6.90 11.63
CA LEU A 364 -16.46 -6.52 10.25
C LEU A 364 -17.28 -5.23 10.19
N PHE A 365 -18.11 -5.00 11.21
CA PHE A 365 -18.95 -3.81 11.33
C PHE A 365 -18.40 -2.90 12.42
N HIS A 366 -18.06 -1.68 12.05
CA HIS A 366 -17.55 -0.67 12.96
C HIS A 366 -17.94 0.73 12.45
N TRP A 367 -18.70 1.49 13.26
CA TRP A 367 -19.10 2.84 12.86
C TRP A 367 -17.91 3.79 12.77
N GLY A 368 -17.83 4.50 11.63
CA GLY A 368 -16.81 5.52 11.40
C GLY A 368 -15.39 5.00 11.29
N TYR A 369 -15.20 3.75 10.93
CA TYR A 369 -13.92 3.08 10.83
C TYR A 369 -12.80 3.91 10.19
N ILE A 370 -13.12 4.71 9.16
CA ILE A 370 -12.15 5.56 8.45
C ILE A 370 -11.71 6.81 9.25
N VAL A 371 -12.37 7.08 10.38
CA VAL A 371 -12.14 8.27 11.21
C VAL A 371 -11.79 7.87 12.64
N ASP A 372 -10.61 8.26 13.10
CA ASP A 372 -10.19 8.02 14.48
C ASP A 372 -11.09 8.76 15.48
N ASN A 373 -11.40 8.12 16.62
CA ASN A 373 -12.27 8.68 17.67
C ASN A 373 -13.60 9.20 17.12
N THR A 374 -14.41 8.31 16.59
CA THR A 374 -15.57 8.57 15.76
C THR A 374 -16.68 9.36 16.45
N THR A 375 -16.69 10.66 16.25
CA THR A 375 -17.83 11.53 16.55
C THR A 375 -18.47 12.02 15.25
N ILE A 376 -19.74 12.38 15.29
CA ILE A 376 -20.46 12.96 14.13
C ILE A 376 -19.69 14.17 13.59
N SER A 377 -19.15 15.00 14.47
CA SER A 377 -18.36 16.19 14.11
C SER A 377 -17.09 15.80 13.30
N ARG A 378 -16.35 14.78 13.70
CA ARG A 378 -15.14 14.33 13.00
C ARG A 378 -15.46 13.68 11.65
N VAL A 379 -16.52 12.86 11.58
CA VAL A 379 -16.98 12.30 10.29
C VAL A 379 -17.40 13.43 9.36
N THR A 380 -18.14 14.41 9.83
CA THR A 380 -18.53 15.59 9.05
C THR A 380 -17.31 16.39 8.60
N HIS A 381 -16.33 16.60 9.47
CA HIS A 381 -15.09 17.27 9.14
C HIS A 381 -14.29 16.51 8.07
N TYR A 382 -14.16 15.18 8.20
CA TYR A 382 -13.53 14.33 7.19
C TYR A 382 -14.21 14.47 5.81
N ILE A 383 -15.55 14.39 5.78
CA ILE A 383 -16.33 14.52 4.54
C ILE A 383 -16.13 15.91 3.91
N LEU A 384 -16.26 16.97 4.72
CA LEU A 384 -16.09 18.35 4.25
C LEU A 384 -14.66 18.63 3.80
N PHE A 385 -13.66 18.07 4.47
CA PHE A 385 -12.26 18.23 4.09
C PHE A 385 -11.91 17.43 2.83
N THR A 386 -12.31 16.17 2.73
CA THR A 386 -11.97 15.30 1.61
C THR A 386 -12.62 15.76 0.30
N PHE A 387 -13.86 16.19 0.35
CA PHE A 387 -14.63 16.57 -0.87
C PHE A 387 -14.70 18.08 -1.07
N GLY A 388 -14.38 18.88 -0.06
CA GLY A 388 -14.22 20.32 -0.08
C GLY A 388 -15.32 21.05 -0.84
N LEU A 389 -14.90 21.89 -1.79
CA LEU A 389 -15.79 22.74 -2.60
C LEU A 389 -16.69 21.96 -3.57
N LYS A 390 -16.46 20.69 -3.80
CA LYS A 390 -17.37 19.87 -4.64
C LYS A 390 -18.70 19.61 -3.96
N TRP A 391 -18.72 19.54 -2.61
CA TRP A 391 -19.95 19.20 -1.87
C TRP A 391 -21.11 20.17 -2.14
N PRO A 392 -20.95 21.51 -1.99
CA PRO A 392 -22.02 22.44 -2.31
C PRO A 392 -22.53 22.31 -3.76
N VAL A 393 -21.60 22.06 -4.69
CA VAL A 393 -21.93 21.91 -6.12
C VAL A 393 -22.70 20.62 -6.39
N ILE A 394 -22.34 19.51 -5.70
CA ILE A 394 -23.07 18.24 -5.78
C ILE A 394 -24.48 18.39 -5.19
N ILE A 395 -24.61 19.06 -4.04
CA ILE A 395 -25.93 19.34 -3.43
C ILE A 395 -26.79 20.16 -4.38
N LEU A 396 -26.26 21.24 -4.96
CA LEU A 396 -26.95 22.01 -5.97
C LEU A 396 -27.40 21.12 -7.14
N ALA A 397 -26.52 20.30 -7.67
CA ALA A 397 -26.86 19.37 -8.75
C ALA A 397 -28.01 18.44 -8.37
N LEU A 398 -28.02 17.89 -7.16
CA LEU A 398 -29.04 16.97 -6.67
C LEU A 398 -30.42 17.67 -6.53
N LEU A 399 -30.47 18.97 -6.25
CA LEU A 399 -31.72 19.75 -6.25
C LEU A 399 -32.29 19.93 -7.65
N LEU A 400 -31.42 19.98 -8.67
CA LEU A 400 -31.79 20.34 -10.06
C LEU A 400 -32.06 19.11 -10.94
N VAL A 401 -31.45 17.96 -10.65
CA VAL A 401 -31.59 16.75 -11.49
C VAL A 401 -32.93 16.05 -11.29
N SER A 402 -33.31 15.22 -12.28
CA SER A 402 -34.53 14.41 -12.22
C SER A 402 -34.47 13.33 -11.16
N TRP A 403 -35.60 12.71 -10.85
CA TRP A 403 -35.69 11.61 -9.91
C TRP A 403 -34.85 10.38 -10.34
N PHE A 404 -34.65 10.19 -11.64
CA PHE A 404 -33.80 9.12 -12.17
C PHE A 404 -32.35 9.26 -11.71
N GLN A 405 -31.74 10.44 -11.89
CA GLN A 405 -30.36 10.72 -11.47
C GLN A 405 -30.24 10.70 -9.95
N ARG A 406 -31.24 11.20 -9.20
CA ARG A 406 -31.25 11.12 -7.72
C ARG A 406 -31.21 9.67 -7.24
N ARG A 407 -32.03 8.77 -7.80
CA ARG A 407 -31.99 7.33 -7.48
C ARG A 407 -30.62 6.71 -7.79
N PHE A 408 -30.03 7.07 -8.92
CA PHE A 408 -28.69 6.64 -9.29
C PHE A 408 -27.66 7.09 -8.25
N PHE A 409 -27.70 8.37 -7.85
CA PHE A 409 -26.78 8.89 -6.83
C PHE A 409 -26.95 8.18 -5.47
N ILE A 410 -28.20 7.91 -5.06
CA ILE A 410 -28.51 7.17 -3.84
C ILE A 410 -27.89 5.77 -3.90
N ALA A 411 -27.99 5.06 -5.05
CA ALA A 411 -27.35 3.75 -5.20
C ALA A 411 -25.83 3.85 -5.04
N VAL A 412 -25.20 4.87 -5.61
CA VAL A 412 -23.76 5.11 -5.46
C VAL A 412 -23.37 5.44 -4.01
N CYS A 413 -24.27 6.08 -3.24
CA CYS A 413 -24.04 6.35 -1.83
C CYS A 413 -23.98 5.10 -0.94
N SER A 414 -24.34 3.90 -1.46
CA SER A 414 -24.06 2.63 -0.77
C SER A 414 -22.58 2.44 -0.41
N LEU A 415 -21.68 3.07 -1.17
CA LEU A 415 -20.25 3.08 -0.89
C LEU A 415 -19.90 3.78 0.41
N PHE A 416 -20.72 4.72 0.91
CA PHE A 416 -20.54 5.30 2.24
C PHE A 416 -20.75 4.28 3.35
N VAL A 417 -21.67 3.31 3.16
CA VAL A 417 -21.86 2.22 4.11
C VAL A 417 -20.59 1.38 4.19
N LEU A 418 -19.97 1.06 3.03
CA LEU A 418 -18.70 0.34 3.00
C LEU A 418 -17.57 1.12 3.68
N MET A 419 -17.51 2.45 3.48
CA MET A 419 -16.47 3.30 4.04
C MET A 419 -16.56 3.47 5.56
N PHE A 420 -17.75 3.75 6.06
CA PHE A 420 -17.96 4.18 7.45
C PHE A 420 -18.49 3.09 8.37
N CYS A 421 -19.01 2.00 7.84
CA CYS A 421 -19.64 0.95 8.63
C CYS A 421 -18.94 -0.41 8.50
N MET A 422 -18.00 -0.59 7.56
CA MET A 422 -17.37 -1.89 7.32
C MET A 422 -15.84 -1.79 7.30
N GLN A 423 -15.21 -2.75 7.95
CA GLN A 423 -13.76 -2.90 8.02
C GLN A 423 -13.32 -4.11 7.20
N PHE A 424 -12.53 -3.87 6.14
CA PHE A 424 -12.03 -4.92 5.24
C PHE A 424 -10.55 -5.27 5.45
N GLY A 425 -9.86 -4.59 6.37
CA GLY A 425 -8.45 -4.80 6.68
C GLY A 425 -8.08 -4.18 8.02
N THR A 426 -6.86 -4.42 8.49
CA THR A 426 -6.31 -3.80 9.69
C THR A 426 -5.97 -2.32 9.49
N GLU A 427 -5.76 -1.90 8.24
CA GLU A 427 -5.40 -0.53 7.88
C GLU A 427 -6.62 0.30 7.45
N THR A 428 -6.72 1.52 7.97
CA THR A 428 -7.75 2.51 7.56
C THR A 428 -7.66 2.84 6.08
N SER A 429 -6.46 2.78 5.50
CA SER A 429 -6.19 3.00 4.08
C SER A 429 -7.00 2.07 3.15
N ALA A 430 -7.32 0.87 3.59
CA ALA A 430 -8.10 -0.09 2.79
C ALA A 430 -9.49 0.43 2.41
N SER A 431 -10.15 1.19 3.29
CA SER A 431 -11.49 1.74 3.07
C SER A 431 -11.50 3.03 2.23
N HIS A 432 -10.37 3.74 2.12
CA HIS A 432 -10.23 4.92 1.25
C HIS A 432 -10.49 4.62 -0.24
N LYS A 433 -10.32 3.38 -0.68
CA LYS A 433 -10.58 2.98 -2.07
C LYS A 433 -12.05 3.15 -2.46
N PHE A 434 -12.97 2.93 -1.54
CA PHE A 434 -14.39 3.16 -1.79
C PHE A 434 -14.71 4.65 -1.97
N VAL A 435 -13.96 5.54 -1.27
CA VAL A 435 -14.04 7.00 -1.50
C VAL A 435 -13.74 7.34 -2.95
N ASN A 436 -12.66 6.76 -3.51
CA ASN A 436 -12.26 7.06 -4.89
C ASN A 436 -13.29 6.55 -5.91
N ILE A 437 -13.83 5.35 -5.70
CA ILE A 437 -14.88 4.81 -6.58
C ILE A 437 -16.13 5.71 -6.52
N TRP A 438 -16.52 6.14 -5.31
CA TRP A 438 -17.62 7.08 -5.14
C TRP A 438 -17.33 8.41 -5.85
N LEU A 439 -16.12 8.96 -5.69
CA LEU A 439 -15.71 10.26 -6.22
C LEU A 439 -15.75 10.29 -7.76
N VAL A 440 -15.39 9.20 -8.43
CA VAL A 440 -15.47 9.06 -9.89
C VAL A 440 -16.89 9.38 -10.38
N MET A 441 -17.88 8.85 -9.69
CA MET A 441 -19.30 9.05 -10.07
C MET A 441 -19.85 10.37 -9.56
N ALA A 442 -19.48 10.81 -8.36
CA ALA A 442 -19.90 12.09 -7.78
C ALA A 442 -19.38 13.30 -8.57
N ASN A 443 -18.21 13.18 -9.19
CA ASN A 443 -17.67 14.23 -10.08
C ASN A 443 -18.58 14.55 -11.27
N LEU A 444 -19.40 13.60 -11.73
CA LEU A 444 -20.38 13.85 -12.78
C LEU A 444 -21.50 14.78 -12.30
N PHE A 445 -21.92 14.67 -11.05
CA PHE A 445 -22.89 15.57 -10.44
C PHE A 445 -22.29 16.95 -10.18
N ALA A 446 -21.03 17.01 -9.70
CA ALA A 446 -20.31 18.28 -9.57
C ALA A 446 -20.17 18.97 -10.94
N ALA A 447 -19.80 18.23 -11.98
CA ALA A 447 -19.72 18.75 -13.35
C ALA A 447 -21.06 19.27 -13.85
N TYR A 448 -22.16 18.59 -13.55
CA TYR A 448 -23.50 19.05 -13.91
C TYR A 448 -23.87 20.35 -13.20
N GLY A 449 -23.58 20.48 -11.89
CA GLY A 449 -23.81 21.69 -11.12
C GLY A 449 -23.03 22.90 -11.67
N LEU A 450 -21.73 22.69 -11.98
CA LEU A 450 -20.89 23.73 -12.61
C LEU A 450 -21.40 24.12 -14.01
N TRP A 451 -21.77 23.14 -14.83
CA TRP A 451 -22.33 23.40 -16.16
C TRP A 451 -23.66 24.11 -16.09
N TRP A 452 -24.52 23.80 -15.10
CA TRP A 452 -25.78 24.49 -14.89
C TRP A 452 -25.55 25.95 -14.48
N LEU A 453 -24.65 26.23 -13.55
CA LEU A 453 -24.27 27.61 -13.18
C LEU A 453 -23.75 28.39 -14.38
N TRP A 454 -22.94 27.77 -15.22
CA TRP A 454 -22.46 28.39 -16.47
C TRP A 454 -23.59 28.80 -17.41
N LYS A 455 -24.68 28.05 -17.47
CA LYS A 455 -25.81 28.29 -18.33
C LYS A 455 -26.93 29.16 -17.73
N LEU A 456 -26.76 29.64 -16.52
CA LEU A 456 -27.79 30.35 -15.78
C LEU A 456 -28.09 31.73 -16.45
N LYS A 457 -29.22 31.82 -17.11
CA LYS A 457 -29.63 33.01 -17.84
C LYS A 457 -30.13 34.14 -16.96
N THR A 458 -30.62 33.86 -15.75
CA THR A 458 -31.14 34.85 -14.80
C THR A 458 -30.06 35.79 -14.27
N ILE A 459 -28.83 35.35 -14.25
CA ILE A 459 -27.65 36.15 -13.86
C ILE A 459 -26.51 35.91 -14.86
N PRO A 460 -26.58 36.48 -16.07
CA PRO A 460 -25.77 36.03 -17.21
C PRO A 460 -24.27 36.24 -17.06
N ILE A 461 -23.83 37.12 -16.19
CA ILE A 461 -22.39 37.36 -15.91
C ILE A 461 -21.97 36.62 -14.64
N LEU A 462 -22.79 36.70 -13.58
CA LEU A 462 -22.44 36.16 -12.26
C LEU A 462 -22.43 34.64 -12.24
N GLY A 463 -23.33 33.98 -12.96
CA GLY A 463 -23.38 32.51 -13.04
C GLY A 463 -22.10 31.90 -13.61
N PRO A 464 -21.62 32.30 -14.80
CA PRO A 464 -20.35 31.89 -15.35
C PRO A 464 -19.16 32.23 -14.45
N LEU A 465 -19.15 33.44 -13.84
CA LEU A 465 -18.06 33.84 -12.92
C LEU A 465 -17.96 32.89 -11.71
N ILE A 466 -19.08 32.57 -11.06
CA ILE A 466 -19.14 31.61 -9.97
C ILE A 466 -18.65 30.24 -10.44
N ALA A 467 -19.09 29.77 -11.60
CA ALA A 467 -18.66 28.48 -12.14
C ALA A 467 -17.14 28.42 -12.40
N ILE A 468 -16.56 29.49 -12.97
CA ILE A 468 -15.12 29.63 -13.21
C ILE A 468 -14.37 29.61 -11.87
N THR A 469 -14.79 30.44 -10.90
CA THR A 469 -14.14 30.58 -9.60
C THR A 469 -14.14 29.23 -8.83
N LEU A 470 -15.29 28.54 -8.78
CA LEU A 470 -15.38 27.22 -8.14
C LEU A 470 -14.52 26.18 -8.87
N THR A 471 -14.52 26.17 -10.20
CA THR A 471 -13.69 25.26 -10.98
C THR A 471 -12.21 25.53 -10.72
N ALA A 472 -11.78 26.79 -10.74
CA ALA A 472 -10.41 27.18 -10.46
C ALA A 472 -9.97 26.77 -9.05
N ALA A 473 -10.81 26.94 -8.04
CA ALA A 473 -10.51 26.55 -6.66
C ALA A 473 -10.43 25.03 -6.49
N ILE A 474 -11.32 24.25 -7.14
CA ILE A 474 -11.28 22.79 -7.16
C ILE A 474 -9.98 22.29 -7.84
N VAL A 475 -9.62 22.89 -8.98
CA VAL A 475 -8.41 22.54 -9.73
C VAL A 475 -7.16 22.91 -8.93
N ALA A 476 -7.11 24.10 -8.33
CA ALA A 476 -5.97 24.54 -7.53
C ALA A 476 -5.68 23.58 -6.36
N GLY A 477 -6.72 23.14 -5.63
CA GLY A 477 -6.57 22.14 -4.59
C GLY A 477 -5.93 20.85 -5.12
N GLY A 478 -6.45 20.32 -6.22
CA GLY A 478 -5.95 19.06 -6.78
C GLY A 478 -4.53 19.17 -7.38
N VAL A 479 -4.18 20.30 -7.98
CA VAL A 479 -2.79 20.53 -8.47
C VAL A 479 -1.82 20.53 -7.28
N ILE A 480 -2.17 21.22 -6.21
CA ILE A 480 -1.35 21.30 -5.01
C ILE A 480 -1.19 19.93 -4.36
N ASP A 481 -2.25 19.11 -4.34
CA ASP A 481 -2.23 17.76 -3.81
C ASP A 481 -1.29 16.81 -4.60
N LEU A 482 -1.10 17.04 -5.90
CA LEU A 482 -0.21 16.25 -6.76
C LEU A 482 1.27 16.65 -6.66
N LEU A 483 1.57 17.91 -6.25
CA LEU A 483 2.95 18.41 -6.19
C LEU A 483 3.90 17.57 -5.33
N PRO A 484 3.53 17.10 -4.13
CA PRO A 484 4.42 16.28 -3.31
C PRO A 484 4.77 14.92 -3.93
N ILE A 485 3.84 14.32 -4.66
CA ILE A 485 4.08 13.05 -5.37
C ILE A 485 5.14 13.26 -6.45
N TYR A 486 5.02 14.38 -7.17
CA TYR A 486 5.95 14.70 -8.26
C TYR A 486 7.31 15.18 -7.75
N ASN A 487 7.34 15.94 -6.66
CA ASN A 487 8.57 16.49 -6.06
C ASN A 487 9.24 15.56 -5.04
N SER A 488 8.67 14.39 -4.74
CA SER A 488 9.30 13.46 -3.81
C SER A 488 10.63 12.94 -4.38
N PRO A 489 11.65 12.71 -3.54
CA PRO A 489 12.90 12.11 -3.99
C PRO A 489 12.64 10.77 -4.68
N ARG A 490 13.42 10.48 -5.74
CA ARG A 490 13.32 9.23 -6.48
C ARG A 490 14.17 8.17 -5.82
N ILE A 491 13.55 7.06 -5.45
CA ILE A 491 14.25 5.88 -4.95
C ILE A 491 14.63 5.01 -6.14
N GLU A 492 15.86 4.54 -6.15
CA GLU A 492 16.38 3.67 -7.19
C GLU A 492 16.28 2.21 -6.73
N VAL A 493 15.67 1.40 -7.56
CA VAL A 493 15.57 -0.05 -7.34
C VAL A 493 16.46 -0.73 -8.37
N ASN A 494 17.47 -1.45 -7.88
CA ASN A 494 18.36 -2.21 -8.73
C ASN A 494 17.69 -3.55 -9.12
N TYR A 495 17.50 -3.73 -10.41
CA TYR A 495 17.19 -5.04 -10.97
C TYR A 495 18.37 -5.52 -11.76
N GLU A 496 18.88 -6.67 -11.46
CA GLU A 496 19.69 -7.42 -12.40
C GLU A 496 18.84 -8.57 -12.97
N ARG A 497 18.82 -8.68 -14.29
CA ARG A 497 18.17 -9.77 -15.03
C ARG A 497 19.03 -11.04 -14.97
N GLU A 498 19.44 -11.47 -13.79
CA GLU A 498 20.02 -12.80 -13.70
C GLU A 498 18.92 -13.85 -13.54
N PRO A 499 19.05 -15.00 -14.21
CA PRO A 499 18.16 -16.12 -13.99
C PRO A 499 18.21 -16.46 -12.50
N LEU A 500 17.08 -16.25 -11.83
CA LEU A 500 16.89 -16.68 -10.45
C LEU A 500 17.20 -18.18 -10.39
N VAL A 501 18.08 -18.56 -9.49
CA VAL A 501 18.44 -19.97 -9.26
C VAL A 501 17.15 -20.76 -9.08
N LYS A 502 16.93 -21.75 -9.95
CA LYS A 502 15.71 -22.56 -10.00
C LYS A 502 15.30 -23.03 -8.60
N GLY A 503 14.13 -22.62 -8.18
CA GLY A 503 13.35 -23.25 -7.11
C GLY A 503 13.29 -22.48 -5.79
N LEU A 504 14.38 -22.25 -5.04
CA LEU A 504 14.29 -21.67 -3.69
C LEU A 504 14.52 -20.15 -3.63
N ALA A 505 15.36 -19.61 -4.47
CA ALA A 505 15.79 -18.21 -4.36
C ALA A 505 14.69 -17.20 -4.72
N TYR A 506 13.78 -17.53 -5.62
CA TYR A 506 12.77 -16.57 -6.02
C TYR A 506 11.65 -16.36 -4.99
N ARG A 507 11.46 -17.33 -4.09
CA ARG A 507 10.47 -17.21 -3.00
C ARG A 507 10.87 -16.25 -1.89
N THR A 508 12.13 -15.84 -1.84
CA THR A 508 12.71 -15.05 -0.74
C THR A 508 13.29 -13.71 -1.13
N SER A 509 13.53 -13.39 -2.45
CA SER A 509 14.35 -12.23 -2.80
C SER A 509 14.03 -11.61 -4.17
N VAL A 510 12.78 -11.41 -4.50
CA VAL A 510 12.42 -11.02 -5.87
C VAL A 510 12.78 -9.57 -6.23
N ILE A 511 13.06 -8.69 -5.29
CA ILE A 511 13.38 -7.29 -5.60
C ILE A 511 14.75 -6.85 -5.11
N TYR A 512 15.28 -7.48 -4.10
CA TYR A 512 16.56 -7.08 -3.53
C TYR A 512 17.62 -8.10 -3.88
N LYS A 513 18.33 -7.90 -5.00
CA LYS A 513 19.66 -8.46 -5.10
C LYS A 513 20.53 -7.67 -4.16
N LEU A 514 20.93 -8.29 -3.05
CA LEU A 514 22.05 -7.80 -2.25
C LEU A 514 23.28 -7.67 -3.18
N PRO A 515 24.10 -6.62 -3.03
CA PRO A 515 25.32 -6.47 -3.82
C PRO A 515 26.14 -7.77 -3.81
N GLU A 516 26.97 -8.01 -4.80
CA GLU A 516 27.80 -9.23 -5.00
C GLU A 516 28.77 -9.58 -3.87
N SER A 517 28.88 -8.76 -2.86
CA SER A 517 29.42 -9.10 -1.55
C SER A 517 28.46 -9.98 -0.72
N SER A 518 27.48 -10.64 -1.36
CA SER A 518 26.53 -11.56 -0.73
C SER A 518 27.25 -12.77 -0.15
N PRO A 519 26.93 -13.18 1.09
CA PRO A 519 27.66 -14.16 1.90
C PRO A 519 27.80 -15.56 1.35
N ALA A 520 27.09 -15.91 0.29
CA ALA A 520 27.25 -17.23 -0.36
C ALA A 520 28.65 -17.46 -0.96
N ALA A 521 29.38 -16.39 -1.30
CA ALA A 521 30.74 -16.45 -1.76
C ALA A 521 31.76 -16.42 -0.60
N VAL A 522 31.33 -15.96 0.59
CA VAL A 522 32.20 -15.82 1.78
C VAL A 522 32.18 -17.07 2.65
N LEU A 523 31.16 -17.93 2.54
CA LEU A 523 31.06 -19.17 3.36
C LEU A 523 32.06 -20.26 3.01
N ALA A 524 32.88 -20.08 1.97
CA ALA A 524 33.81 -21.10 1.56
C ALA A 524 35.18 -21.09 2.29
N HIS A 525 35.59 -19.99 2.91
CA HIS A 525 36.89 -19.88 3.58
C HIS A 525 36.86 -18.84 4.71
N GLU A 526 36.45 -19.21 5.90
CA GLU A 526 36.84 -18.50 7.11
C GLU A 526 37.73 -19.38 8.00
N ASP A 527 38.98 -18.97 8.06
CA ASP A 527 40.03 -19.49 8.88
C ASP A 527 39.75 -19.17 10.37
N LEU A 528 39.56 -20.18 11.18
CA LEU A 528 39.28 -20.10 12.62
C LEU A 528 40.48 -19.59 13.44
N SER A 529 41.54 -19.06 12.85
CA SER A 529 42.80 -18.64 13.50
C SER A 529 42.91 -17.15 13.82
N LYS A 530 41.83 -16.34 13.69
CA LYS A 530 41.89 -14.91 14.03
C LYS A 530 41.81 -14.61 15.52
N PRO A 531 42.61 -13.71 16.04
CA PRO A 531 42.63 -13.38 17.46
C PRO A 531 41.37 -12.69 17.92
N PRO A 532 40.86 -12.92 19.15
CA PRO A 532 39.65 -12.31 19.67
C PRO A 532 39.89 -10.83 19.92
N GLY A 533 39.11 -9.94 19.23
CA GLY A 533 39.32 -8.55 19.54
C GLY A 533 38.35 -7.52 19.07
N THR A 534 37.56 -7.69 17.98
CA THR A 534 36.90 -6.51 17.40
C THR A 534 35.47 -6.69 16.88
N ALA A 535 35.04 -7.90 16.54
CA ALA A 535 33.64 -8.22 16.24
C ALA A 535 33.40 -9.71 16.45
N PHE A 536 32.22 -10.11 16.91
CA PHE A 536 31.85 -11.50 16.80
C PHE A 536 30.85 -11.68 15.67
N GLU A 537 31.05 -12.71 14.89
CA GLU A 537 30.35 -12.90 13.65
C GLU A 537 29.15 -13.80 13.87
N GLY A 538 27.91 -13.17 13.80
CA GLY A 538 26.70 -13.94 13.63
C GLY A 538 26.61 -14.53 12.22
N GLY A 539 26.73 -13.69 11.21
CA GLY A 539 26.48 -14.05 9.81
C GLY A 539 25.01 -14.31 9.52
N HIS A 540 24.63 -14.21 8.25
CA HIS A 540 23.26 -14.51 7.83
C HIS A 540 22.96 -16.00 7.85
N GLY A 541 21.84 -16.39 8.46
CA GLY A 541 21.40 -17.78 8.43
C GLY A 541 20.43 -18.17 9.54
N THR A 542 20.12 -19.46 9.59
CA THR A 542 19.27 -20.09 10.61
C THR A 542 20.04 -20.98 11.58
N GLY A 543 21.34 -21.14 11.36
CA GLY A 543 22.22 -21.96 12.22
C GLY A 543 22.42 -21.34 13.61
N ARG A 544 23.12 -22.05 14.49
CA ARG A 544 23.49 -21.55 15.82
C ARG A 544 24.45 -20.37 15.69
N GLY A 545 24.13 -19.26 16.38
CA GLY A 545 24.92 -18.06 16.30
C GLY A 545 24.78 -17.27 14.99
N GLN A 546 23.99 -17.72 14.04
CA GLN A 546 23.63 -16.98 12.83
C GLN A 546 22.33 -16.19 13.02
N PHE A 547 22.16 -15.10 12.27
CA PHE A 547 20.99 -14.24 12.41
C PHE A 547 20.24 -14.06 11.08
N ASN A 548 18.93 -13.82 11.19
CA ASN A 548 18.07 -13.39 10.09
C ASN A 548 17.37 -12.10 10.50
N SER A 549 17.78 -11.00 9.91
CA SER A 549 17.21 -9.66 10.20
C SER A 549 17.16 -9.33 11.70
N PRO A 550 18.25 -9.42 12.44
CA PRO A 550 18.27 -9.19 13.89
C PRO A 550 17.96 -7.72 14.19
N ARG A 551 17.20 -7.45 15.28
CA ARG A 551 16.69 -6.11 15.59
C ARG A 551 17.05 -5.59 16.97
N GLY A 552 17.22 -6.44 17.96
CA GLY A 552 17.47 -6.03 19.35
C GLY A 552 18.74 -6.65 19.90
N ILE A 553 19.42 -5.93 20.79
CA ILE A 553 20.57 -6.41 21.54
C ILE A 553 20.47 -5.98 23.01
N ALA A 554 20.79 -6.87 23.92
CA ALA A 554 20.85 -6.58 25.36
C ALA A 554 22.02 -7.30 26.01
N ILE A 555 22.40 -6.89 27.22
CA ILE A 555 23.49 -7.46 28.00
C ILE A 555 22.99 -7.71 29.42
N ASP A 556 23.33 -8.87 30.01
CA ASP A 556 23.07 -9.16 31.42
C ASP A 556 24.24 -8.68 32.33
N ASN A 557 24.04 -8.77 33.63
CA ASN A 557 25.07 -8.37 34.61
C ASN A 557 26.37 -9.18 34.54
N ALA A 558 26.36 -10.37 33.95
CA ALA A 558 27.54 -11.21 33.72
C ALA A 558 28.26 -10.82 32.41
N GLY A 559 27.70 -9.88 31.64
CA GLY A 559 28.21 -9.47 30.35
C GLY A 559 27.79 -10.36 29.19
N ASN A 560 26.93 -11.36 29.40
CA ASN A 560 26.41 -12.16 28.30
C ASN A 560 25.53 -11.31 27.37
N ILE A 561 25.63 -11.56 26.08
CA ILE A 561 25.00 -10.79 25.03
C ILE A 561 23.79 -11.56 24.50
N PHE A 562 22.68 -10.88 24.38
CA PHE A 562 21.43 -11.44 23.85
C PHE A 562 21.05 -10.67 22.61
N VAL A 563 20.82 -11.39 21.51
CA VAL A 563 20.41 -10.80 20.22
C VAL A 563 19.04 -11.34 19.84
N ALA A 564 18.08 -10.42 19.63
CA ALA A 564 16.77 -10.76 19.10
C ALA A 564 16.90 -11.06 17.59
N ASP A 565 16.86 -12.32 17.23
CA ASP A 565 16.97 -12.85 15.88
C ASP A 565 15.58 -12.90 15.25
N THR A 566 15.10 -11.73 14.85
CA THR A 566 13.70 -11.41 14.51
C THR A 566 13.15 -12.34 13.44
N GLY A 567 13.88 -12.52 12.33
CA GLY A 567 13.41 -13.33 11.20
C GLY A 567 13.35 -14.84 11.52
N ASN A 568 14.18 -15.29 12.47
CA ASN A 568 14.17 -16.69 12.93
C ASN A 568 13.23 -16.93 14.12
N GLY A 569 12.68 -15.87 14.73
CA GLY A 569 11.75 -15.97 15.86
C GLY A 569 12.39 -16.56 17.12
N ARG A 570 13.62 -16.13 17.45
CA ARG A 570 14.40 -16.64 18.59
C ARG A 570 15.32 -15.56 19.16
N ILE A 571 15.92 -15.82 20.31
CA ILE A 571 17.00 -15.04 20.89
C ILE A 571 18.27 -15.90 20.88
N GLU A 572 19.38 -15.33 20.41
CA GLU A 572 20.69 -15.96 20.47
C GLU A 572 21.48 -15.36 21.62
N LYS A 573 21.97 -16.21 22.52
CA LYS A 573 22.79 -15.85 23.69
C LYS A 573 24.26 -16.16 23.44
N PHE A 574 25.12 -15.18 23.75
CA PHE A 574 26.57 -15.28 23.61
C PHE A 574 27.27 -14.92 24.92
N SER A 575 28.50 -15.41 25.10
CA SER A 575 29.39 -14.97 26.19
C SER A 575 29.87 -13.54 25.97
N PRO A 576 30.51 -12.90 26.98
CA PRO A 576 31.12 -11.57 26.82
C PRO A 576 32.21 -11.51 25.74
N SER A 577 32.78 -12.66 25.36
CA SER A 577 33.75 -12.82 24.27
C SER A 577 33.13 -13.12 22.90
N GLY A 578 31.80 -13.18 22.80
CA GLY A 578 31.11 -13.45 21.55
C GLY A 578 30.93 -14.93 21.19
N ILE A 579 31.23 -15.85 22.11
CA ILE A 579 31.06 -17.29 21.89
C ILE A 579 29.57 -17.64 22.09
N PHE A 580 28.96 -18.32 21.13
CA PHE A 580 27.60 -18.80 21.23
C PHE A 580 27.35 -19.70 22.43
N ILE A 581 26.29 -19.44 23.21
CA ILE A 581 25.92 -20.22 24.39
C ILE A 581 24.62 -20.99 24.13
N ALA A 582 23.55 -20.33 23.71
CA ALA A 582 22.23 -20.94 23.58
C ALA A 582 21.32 -20.16 22.63
N SER A 583 20.37 -20.88 22.02
CA SER A 583 19.19 -20.31 21.38
C SER A 583 17.99 -20.42 22.32
N ILE A 584 17.25 -19.36 22.51
CA ILE A 584 16.08 -19.23 23.41
C ILE A 584 14.85 -18.91 22.58
N GLY A 585 13.77 -19.65 22.81
CA GLY A 585 12.51 -19.51 22.07
C GLY A 585 12.52 -20.22 20.72
N THR A 586 11.33 -20.40 20.18
CA THR A 586 11.09 -20.94 18.83
C THR A 586 10.03 -20.10 18.14
N LYS A 587 10.03 -20.07 16.82
CA LYS A 587 9.07 -19.24 16.06
C LYS A 587 7.62 -19.68 16.31
N GLY A 588 6.77 -18.73 16.72
CA GLY A 588 5.36 -18.99 16.97
C GLY A 588 4.68 -17.92 17.83
N SER A 589 3.43 -18.22 18.26
CA SER A 589 2.61 -17.32 19.08
C SER A 589 2.30 -17.84 20.48
N GLY A 590 2.68 -19.07 20.82
CA GLY A 590 2.49 -19.63 22.16
C GLY A 590 3.43 -19.03 23.22
N HIS A 591 3.25 -19.42 24.47
CA HIS A 591 4.11 -19.03 25.60
C HIS A 591 5.54 -19.58 25.38
N GLY A 592 6.54 -18.70 25.46
CA GLY A 592 7.94 -19.03 25.15
C GLY A 592 8.24 -19.18 23.66
N GLN A 593 7.24 -19.09 22.79
CA GLN A 593 7.44 -18.92 21.35
C GLN A 593 7.50 -17.45 20.98
N LEU A 594 8.30 -17.10 19.99
CA LEU A 594 8.54 -15.74 19.56
C LEU A 594 8.16 -15.58 18.08
N GLY A 595 7.23 -14.67 17.78
CA GLY A 595 6.82 -14.38 16.41
C GLY A 595 7.88 -13.54 15.67
N GLU A 596 7.94 -12.27 16.00
CA GLU A 596 8.96 -11.33 15.52
C GLU A 596 9.54 -10.55 16.71
N PRO A 597 10.51 -11.13 17.47
CA PRO A 597 11.16 -10.44 18.57
C PRO A 597 11.93 -9.23 18.04
N ASN A 598 11.61 -8.05 18.53
CA ASN A 598 12.22 -6.79 18.08
C ASN A 598 13.05 -6.14 19.20
N GLY A 599 12.42 -5.81 20.32
CA GLY A 599 13.09 -5.28 21.50
C GLY A 599 13.43 -6.37 22.50
N ILE A 600 14.57 -6.24 23.14
CA ILE A 600 15.02 -7.14 24.21
C ILE A 600 15.67 -6.34 25.34
N ALA A 601 15.38 -6.70 26.57
CA ALA A 601 16.04 -6.19 27.76
C ALA A 601 16.21 -7.31 28.77
N VAL A 602 17.21 -7.19 29.66
CA VAL A 602 17.49 -8.19 30.71
C VAL A 602 17.54 -7.47 32.05
N ASP A 603 16.76 -7.94 33.02
CA ASP A 603 16.74 -7.37 34.37
C ASP A 603 17.93 -7.86 35.23
N ARG A 604 18.05 -7.31 36.44
CA ARG A 604 19.15 -7.66 37.38
C ARG A 604 19.12 -9.12 37.81
N ALA A 605 17.97 -9.78 37.77
CA ALA A 605 17.80 -11.20 38.07
C ALA A 605 18.11 -12.09 36.87
N GLY A 606 18.39 -11.51 35.71
CA GLY A 606 18.65 -12.21 34.45
C GLY A 606 17.41 -12.60 33.70
N ASN A 607 16.19 -12.14 34.11
CA ASN A 607 14.99 -12.38 33.32
C ASN A 607 15.03 -11.57 32.01
N ILE A 608 14.54 -12.18 30.96
CA ILE A 608 14.60 -11.65 29.60
C ILE A 608 13.20 -11.10 29.23
N TYR A 609 13.13 -9.86 28.85
CA TYR A 609 11.90 -9.22 28.34
C TYR A 609 12.02 -9.05 26.85
N VAL A 610 11.00 -9.50 26.11
CA VAL A 610 10.98 -9.52 24.65
C VAL A 610 9.75 -8.82 24.13
N ALA A 611 9.92 -7.71 23.40
CA ALA A 611 8.83 -7.07 22.68
C ALA A 611 8.69 -7.71 21.28
N GLU A 612 7.48 -8.15 20.97
CA GLU A 612 7.15 -8.82 19.73
C GLU A 612 6.22 -7.94 18.90
N VAL A 613 6.69 -7.54 17.71
CA VAL A 613 5.87 -6.90 16.68
C VAL A 613 5.14 -7.96 15.86
N ALA A 614 4.33 -7.56 14.89
CA ALA A 614 3.57 -8.41 13.99
C ALA A 614 2.94 -9.65 14.65
N HIS A 615 1.66 -9.86 14.39
CA HIS A 615 0.84 -10.98 14.87
C HIS A 615 0.68 -11.15 16.39
N ASN A 616 1.75 -10.94 17.20
CA ASN A 616 1.69 -11.18 18.65
C ASN A 616 1.41 -9.90 19.46
N HIS A 617 2.02 -8.76 19.09
CA HIS A 617 1.83 -7.45 19.74
C HIS A 617 1.85 -7.49 21.28
N ARG A 618 2.90 -8.10 21.85
CA ARG A 618 3.03 -8.34 23.29
C ARG A 618 4.47 -8.15 23.79
N VAL A 619 4.61 -8.12 25.09
CA VAL A 619 5.91 -8.32 25.77
C VAL A 619 5.84 -9.64 26.53
N GLN A 620 6.78 -10.54 26.30
CA GLN A 620 6.96 -11.72 27.12
C GLN A 620 8.11 -11.53 28.12
N LYS A 621 7.94 -12.03 29.35
CA LYS A 621 8.98 -12.20 30.35
C LYS A 621 9.37 -13.66 30.40
N LEU A 622 10.65 -13.93 30.17
CA LEU A 622 11.25 -15.28 30.22
C LEU A 622 12.28 -15.36 31.34
N ALA A 623 12.43 -16.50 31.97
CA ALA A 623 13.52 -16.77 32.91
C ALA A 623 14.87 -16.78 32.17
N PRO A 624 16.02 -16.76 32.90
CA PRO A 624 17.35 -16.80 32.29
C PRO A 624 17.65 -18.06 31.43
N ASN A 625 16.90 -19.13 31.65
CA ASN A 625 16.97 -20.38 30.86
C ASN A 625 15.98 -20.40 29.68
N GLY A 626 15.18 -19.32 29.47
CA GLY A 626 14.18 -19.21 28.40
C GLY A 626 12.78 -19.71 28.76
N THR A 627 12.54 -20.19 29.98
CA THR A 627 11.20 -20.61 30.40
C THR A 627 10.27 -19.41 30.52
N PHE A 628 9.06 -19.55 30.00
CA PHE A 628 8.03 -18.50 30.09
C PHE A 628 7.64 -18.20 31.54
N ILE A 629 7.56 -16.92 31.89
CA ILE A 629 7.12 -16.43 33.21
C ILE A 629 5.79 -15.68 33.10
N ALA A 630 5.71 -14.69 32.22
CA ALA A 630 4.55 -13.82 32.09
C ALA A 630 4.45 -13.18 30.71
N GLU A 631 3.27 -12.66 30.41
CA GLU A 631 2.96 -11.94 29.16
C GLU A 631 2.16 -10.69 29.46
N TRP A 632 2.48 -9.61 28.76
CA TRP A 632 1.77 -8.32 28.88
C TRP A 632 1.37 -7.83 27.49
N ALA A 633 0.07 -7.59 27.32
CA ALA A 633 -0.50 -7.13 26.06
C ALA A 633 -1.61 -6.08 26.29
N PRO A 634 -1.28 -4.87 26.78
CA PRO A 634 -2.27 -3.84 27.10
C PRO A 634 -2.81 -3.14 25.85
N GLY A 635 -3.13 -3.90 24.80
CA GLY A 635 -3.54 -3.35 23.51
C GLY A 635 -2.39 -2.68 22.75
N PHE A 636 -1.22 -3.30 22.69
CA PHE A 636 -0.12 -2.86 21.86
C PHE A 636 -0.44 -2.96 20.36
N TYR A 637 0.15 -2.03 19.59
CA TYR A 637 0.15 -2.10 18.12
C TYR A 637 1.55 -1.78 17.57
N GLY A 638 2.50 -2.69 17.83
CA GLY A 638 3.89 -2.57 17.38
C GLY A 638 4.87 -2.22 18.49
N PRO A 639 4.90 -3.01 19.62
CA PRO A 639 5.90 -2.78 20.65
C PRO A 639 7.29 -3.12 20.11
N ARG A 640 8.24 -2.16 20.21
CA ARG A 640 9.58 -2.30 19.58
C ARG A 640 10.71 -2.39 20.58
N ARG A 641 10.98 -1.34 21.32
CA ARG A 641 12.10 -1.27 22.25
C ARG A 641 11.64 -1.35 23.69
N ILE A 642 12.50 -1.92 24.52
CA ILE A 642 12.32 -1.99 25.98
C ILE A 642 13.54 -1.40 26.64
N ALA A 643 13.34 -0.51 27.60
CA ALA A 643 14.35 -0.10 28.57
C ALA A 643 13.88 -0.40 29.98
N ILE A 644 14.84 -0.71 30.87
CA ILE A 644 14.60 -0.99 32.29
C ILE A 644 15.13 0.19 33.09
N GLY A 645 14.30 0.73 33.96
CA GLY A 645 14.67 1.78 34.90
C GLY A 645 15.41 1.27 36.14
N PRO A 646 15.98 2.18 36.97
CA PRO A 646 16.68 1.82 38.18
C PRO A 646 15.79 1.18 39.25
N ASP A 647 14.49 1.36 39.17
CA ASP A 647 13.42 0.77 39.99
C ASP A 647 12.85 -0.54 39.39
N ASP A 648 13.52 -1.11 38.42
CA ASP A 648 13.10 -2.26 37.61
C ASP A 648 11.77 -2.04 36.85
N SER A 649 11.27 -0.80 36.75
CA SER A 649 10.16 -0.45 35.87
C SER A 649 10.57 -0.64 34.40
N LEU A 650 9.64 -1.09 33.55
CA LEU A 650 9.87 -1.23 32.12
C LEU A 650 9.23 -0.09 31.35
N TYR A 651 9.95 0.42 30.37
CA TYR A 651 9.49 1.39 29.42
C TYR A 651 9.47 0.77 28.03
N VAL A 652 8.28 0.66 27.43
CA VAL A 652 8.08 0.01 26.14
C VAL A 652 7.64 1.03 25.10
N VAL A 653 8.36 1.08 23.99
CA VAL A 653 7.96 1.85 22.81
C VAL A 653 6.84 1.11 22.09
N ASP A 654 5.64 1.68 22.05
CA ASP A 654 4.52 1.20 21.23
C ASP A 654 4.39 2.11 20.00
N GLN A 655 5.20 1.81 18.98
CA GLN A 655 5.35 2.64 17.79
C GLN A 655 4.03 2.84 17.03
N GLY A 656 3.25 1.79 16.86
CA GLY A 656 2.01 1.85 16.08
C GLY A 656 0.92 2.70 16.74
N LEU A 657 0.92 2.82 18.08
CA LEU A 657 0.04 3.71 18.82
C LEU A 657 0.73 5.03 19.26
N THR A 658 1.93 5.28 18.78
CA THR A 658 2.71 6.52 19.02
C THR A 658 2.80 6.90 20.50
N ARG A 659 3.07 5.89 21.37
CA ARG A 659 3.11 6.07 22.82
C ARG A 659 4.26 5.30 23.48
N ILE A 660 4.64 5.70 24.65
CA ILE A 660 5.49 4.94 25.58
C ILE A 660 4.59 4.41 26.69
N VAL A 661 4.76 3.12 27.04
CA VAL A 661 4.03 2.49 28.16
C VAL A 661 5.03 2.12 29.23
N LYS A 662 4.81 2.61 30.47
CA LYS A 662 5.58 2.27 31.67
C LYS A 662 4.86 1.18 32.44
N PHE A 663 5.58 0.11 32.78
CA PHE A 663 5.09 -0.99 33.59
C PHE A 663 5.85 -1.09 34.90
N SER A 664 5.16 -1.57 35.92
CA SER A 664 5.83 -2.12 37.12
C SER A 664 6.50 -3.47 36.78
N PRO A 665 7.45 -3.95 37.62
CA PRO A 665 8.14 -5.24 37.38
C PRO A 665 7.21 -6.46 37.33
N ASP A 666 6.02 -6.37 37.89
CA ASP A 666 4.95 -7.37 37.87
C ASP A 666 3.99 -7.24 36.66
N GLY A 667 4.22 -6.26 35.79
CA GLY A 667 3.48 -6.11 34.51
C GLY A 667 2.23 -5.22 34.57
N ARG A 668 1.98 -4.51 35.67
CA ARG A 668 0.91 -3.55 35.76
C ARG A 668 1.30 -2.25 35.04
N VAL A 669 0.43 -1.72 34.18
CA VAL A 669 0.62 -0.40 33.56
C VAL A 669 0.59 0.69 34.63
N LEU A 670 1.67 1.45 34.76
CA LEU A 670 1.80 2.56 35.69
C LEU A 670 1.40 3.88 35.04
N THR A 671 1.93 4.16 33.84
CA THR A 671 1.57 5.35 33.08
C THR A 671 1.78 5.12 31.59
N THR A 672 1.14 5.97 30.78
CA THR A 672 1.28 5.96 29.32
C THR A 672 1.29 7.40 28.84
N TRP A 673 2.25 7.75 27.97
CA TRP A 673 2.30 9.07 27.38
C TRP A 673 2.72 9.00 25.91
N GLY A 674 2.48 10.10 25.20
CA GLY A 674 2.74 10.23 23.77
C GLY A 674 1.46 10.29 22.95
N SER A 675 1.55 10.91 21.80
CA SER A 675 0.53 10.96 20.76
C SER A 675 1.19 11.32 19.43
N ALA A 676 0.49 11.08 18.32
CA ALA A 676 1.01 11.41 17.00
C ALA A 676 1.17 12.92 16.82
N GLY A 677 2.32 13.38 16.30
CA GLY A 677 2.54 14.78 15.99
C GLY A 677 3.99 15.26 16.07
N HIS A 678 4.16 16.59 16.05
CA HIS A 678 5.45 17.27 16.05
C HIS A 678 5.70 18.09 17.34
N GLY A 679 4.69 18.27 18.19
CA GLY A 679 4.77 19.02 19.44
C GLY A 679 5.61 18.30 20.49
N ASP A 680 5.79 18.95 21.66
CA ASP A 680 6.46 18.36 22.80
C ASP A 680 5.62 17.24 23.39
N GLY A 681 6.25 16.08 23.63
CA GLY A 681 5.55 14.86 24.05
C GLY A 681 4.78 14.15 22.93
N GLN A 682 4.81 14.67 21.69
CA GLN A 682 4.26 13.99 20.53
C GLN A 682 5.38 13.27 19.76
N PHE A 683 5.03 12.21 19.06
CA PHE A 683 5.98 11.38 18.31
C PHE A 683 5.54 11.15 16.88
N ARG A 684 6.55 10.82 16.07
CA ARG A 684 6.33 10.37 14.71
C ARG A 684 7.35 9.30 14.36
N ASP A 685 6.90 8.05 14.36
CA ASP A 685 7.77 6.89 14.13
C ASP A 685 8.92 6.80 15.14
N HIS A 686 8.63 6.96 16.44
CA HIS A 686 9.61 6.80 17.53
C HIS A 686 10.07 5.35 17.60
N THR A 687 11.39 5.15 17.68
CA THR A 687 12.00 3.83 17.50
C THR A 687 12.63 3.26 18.75
N SER A 688 13.13 4.12 19.66
CA SER A 688 13.88 3.69 20.80
C SER A 688 13.59 4.50 22.05
N VAL A 689 13.79 3.86 23.20
CA VAL A 689 13.75 4.45 24.52
C VAL A 689 14.99 4.01 25.31
N ALA A 690 15.63 4.95 26.00
CA ALA A 690 16.74 4.69 26.92
C ALA A 690 16.51 5.41 28.24
N VAL A 691 16.93 4.79 29.33
CA VAL A 691 16.80 5.34 30.69
C VAL A 691 18.20 5.67 31.23
N ASP A 692 18.37 6.88 31.75
CA ASP A 692 19.55 7.25 32.52
C ASP A 692 19.38 6.74 33.97
N PRO A 693 20.13 5.71 34.38
CA PRO A 693 19.97 5.15 35.71
C PRO A 693 20.39 6.09 36.84
N SER A 694 21.14 7.14 36.54
CA SER A 694 21.59 8.11 37.58
C SER A 694 20.57 9.22 37.83
N SER A 695 19.85 9.68 36.82
CA SER A 695 18.86 10.78 36.94
C SER A 695 17.42 10.31 36.74
N ASN A 696 17.20 9.05 36.40
CA ASN A 696 15.91 8.47 36.04
C ASN A 696 15.17 9.24 34.91
N LYS A 697 15.92 9.90 34.05
CA LYS A 697 15.38 10.56 32.85
C LYS A 697 15.23 9.57 31.72
N ILE A 698 14.17 9.75 30.94
CA ILE A 698 13.80 8.90 29.82
C ILE A 698 14.10 9.63 28.51
N TYR A 699 14.91 9.06 27.67
CA TYR A 699 15.30 9.59 26.36
C TYR A 699 14.61 8.78 25.27
N VAL A 700 13.92 9.45 24.36
CA VAL A 700 13.15 8.81 23.28
C VAL A 700 13.65 9.30 21.93
N ALA A 701 14.05 8.35 21.08
CA ALA A 701 14.38 8.64 19.67
C ALA A 701 13.10 8.82 18.85
N ASP A 702 13.00 9.95 18.17
CA ASP A 702 11.88 10.33 17.29
C ASP A 702 12.45 10.70 15.90
N PRO A 703 12.96 9.71 15.13
CA PRO A 703 13.81 9.94 13.98
C PRO A 703 13.14 10.69 12.84
N ILE A 704 11.86 10.47 12.57
CA ILE A 704 11.16 11.20 11.50
C ILE A 704 11.01 12.69 11.85
N ASN A 705 10.88 13.02 13.11
CA ASN A 705 10.94 14.41 13.58
C ASN A 705 12.38 14.91 13.76
N ARG A 706 13.39 14.10 13.47
CA ARG A 706 14.82 14.39 13.58
C ARG A 706 15.22 14.91 14.95
N ARG A 707 14.75 14.26 16.02
CA ARG A 707 14.98 14.70 17.37
C ARG A 707 15.09 13.58 18.38
N ILE A 708 15.68 13.91 19.52
CA ILE A 708 15.57 13.17 20.76
C ILE A 708 14.74 14.01 21.72
N GLN A 709 13.79 13.40 22.42
CA GLN A 709 13.02 14.03 23.47
C GLN A 709 13.37 13.42 24.83
N VAL A 710 13.37 14.23 25.88
CA VAL A 710 13.68 13.84 27.24
C VAL A 710 12.47 14.05 28.13
N PHE A 711 12.17 13.05 28.94
CA PHE A 711 11.03 13.03 29.87
C PHE A 711 11.52 12.68 31.27
N ASP A 712 10.74 13.02 32.27
CA ASP A 712 10.88 12.41 33.59
C ASP A 712 10.30 10.99 33.62
N SER A 713 10.42 10.31 34.77
CA SER A 713 9.95 8.94 34.96
C SER A 713 8.44 8.76 34.82
N ASP A 714 7.67 9.83 34.87
CA ASP A 714 6.22 9.85 34.78
C ASP A 714 5.70 10.32 33.41
N GLY A 715 6.64 10.58 32.48
CA GLY A 715 6.34 10.94 31.09
C GLY A 715 6.10 12.43 30.85
N LYS A 716 6.44 13.30 31.80
CA LYS A 716 6.41 14.75 31.60
C LYS A 716 7.60 15.18 30.75
N PHE A 717 7.33 15.92 29.69
CA PHE A 717 8.37 16.49 28.82
C PHE A 717 9.31 17.44 29.59
N LEU A 718 10.61 17.28 29.37
CA LEU A 718 11.65 18.08 29.99
C LEU A 718 12.48 18.88 28.97
N ALA A 719 12.94 18.22 27.90
CA ALA A 719 13.81 18.81 26.91
C ALA A 719 13.75 18.08 25.57
N LYS A 720 14.27 18.72 24.54
CA LYS A 720 14.50 18.09 23.22
C LYS A 720 15.67 18.76 22.51
N TRP A 721 16.30 18.01 21.60
CA TRP A 721 17.26 18.55 20.65
C TRP A 721 17.17 17.86 19.31
N LEU A 722 17.68 18.54 18.27
CA LEU A 722 17.64 18.05 16.92
C LEU A 722 18.79 17.08 16.63
N VAL A 723 18.52 16.09 15.80
CA VAL A 723 19.47 15.16 15.19
C VAL A 723 19.28 15.24 13.67
N PRO A 724 19.89 16.22 13.00
CA PRO A 724 19.65 16.50 11.57
C PRO A 724 19.95 15.33 10.64
N GLU A 725 20.80 14.41 11.06
CA GLU A 725 21.20 13.21 10.33
C GLU A 725 20.10 12.14 10.24
N TRP A 726 19.10 12.24 11.09
CA TRP A 726 17.92 11.38 11.05
C TRP A 726 16.87 11.89 10.06
N GLY A 727 15.78 11.18 9.90
CA GLY A 727 14.62 11.59 9.08
C GLY A 727 14.42 10.74 7.84
N GLN A 728 15.11 9.60 7.77
CA GLN A 728 14.79 8.58 6.75
C GLN A 728 13.62 7.72 7.24
N PRO A 729 12.64 7.42 6.38
CA PRO A 729 11.57 6.50 6.73
C PRO A 729 12.15 5.09 6.96
N TYR A 730 11.58 4.38 7.93
CA TYR A 730 11.97 3.01 8.30
C TYR A 730 13.38 2.88 8.90
N GLY A 731 13.92 3.96 9.48
CA GLY A 731 15.11 3.89 10.32
C GLY A 731 14.84 3.08 11.59
N PHE A 732 15.89 2.43 12.10
CA PHE A 732 15.86 1.69 13.37
C PHE A 732 16.90 2.30 14.30
N GLU A 733 16.86 3.62 14.44
CA GLU A 733 17.76 4.35 15.30
C GLU A 733 17.53 3.93 16.75
N ASP A 734 18.62 3.69 17.46
CA ASP A 734 18.63 3.24 18.85
C ASP A 734 19.50 4.14 19.72
N LEU A 735 19.22 4.16 21.01
CA LEU A 735 19.87 4.96 22.01
C LEU A 735 20.52 4.09 23.08
N ALA A 736 21.72 4.48 23.53
CA ALA A 736 22.36 3.93 24.71
C ALA A 736 22.94 5.06 25.55
N ILE A 737 22.81 4.98 26.89
CA ILE A 737 23.25 6.02 27.82
C ILE A 737 24.38 5.50 28.70
N ASP A 738 25.49 6.22 28.69
CA ASP A 738 26.60 6.06 29.61
C ASP A 738 26.57 7.18 30.68
N SER A 739 25.91 6.90 31.78
CA SER A 739 25.78 7.87 32.87
C SER A 739 27.13 8.18 33.53
N GLN A 740 28.09 7.24 33.54
CA GLN A 740 29.41 7.44 34.15
C GLN A 740 30.24 8.44 33.35
N ARG A 741 30.14 8.40 32.02
CA ARG A 741 30.82 9.35 31.11
C ARG A 741 29.95 10.54 30.74
N GLY A 742 28.69 10.58 31.18
CA GLY A 742 27.75 11.65 30.84
C GLY A 742 27.45 11.73 29.33
N ARG A 743 27.40 10.56 28.65
CA ARG A 743 27.25 10.49 27.19
C ARG A 743 25.98 9.72 26.78
N LEU A 744 25.39 10.16 25.69
CA LEU A 744 24.35 9.47 24.97
C LEU A 744 24.87 9.07 23.58
N TYR A 745 24.75 7.81 23.26
CA TYR A 745 25.08 7.25 21.95
C TYR A 745 23.79 7.04 21.16
N ALA A 746 23.75 7.51 19.92
CA ALA A 746 22.61 7.41 19.03
C ALA A 746 23.04 6.77 17.69
N SER A 747 22.44 5.66 17.31
CA SER A 747 22.77 5.04 16.03
C SER A 747 22.18 5.85 14.87
N SER A 748 22.89 5.87 13.74
CA SER A 748 22.41 6.39 12.47
C SER A 748 22.69 5.37 11.37
N ALA A 749 21.67 4.62 11.00
CA ALA A 749 21.77 3.57 10.00
C ALA A 749 22.15 4.14 8.62
N HIS A 750 21.65 5.32 8.30
CA HIS A 750 21.96 6.01 7.04
C HIS A 750 23.42 6.43 6.93
N MET A 751 24.00 6.92 8.01
CA MET A 751 25.40 7.33 8.05
C MET A 751 26.38 6.18 8.31
N ASN A 752 25.88 5.02 8.69
CA ASN A 752 26.70 3.90 9.21
C ASN A 752 27.65 4.37 10.33
N ALA A 753 27.11 5.14 11.28
CA ALA A 753 27.86 5.76 12.36
C ALA A 753 27.04 5.81 13.66
N ILE A 754 27.74 6.04 14.78
CA ILE A 754 27.14 6.32 16.08
C ILE A 754 27.43 7.77 16.42
N LEU A 755 26.38 8.55 16.61
CA LEU A 755 26.45 9.95 17.03
C LEU A 755 26.59 10.02 18.55
N VAL A 756 27.44 10.89 19.05
CA VAL A 756 27.71 11.05 20.47
C VAL A 756 27.27 12.43 20.94
N PHE A 757 26.44 12.45 21.97
CA PHE A 757 25.94 13.65 22.62
C PHE A 757 26.33 13.64 24.10
N ASP A 758 26.41 14.81 24.72
CA ASP A 758 26.31 14.90 26.18
C ASP A 758 24.83 14.76 26.61
N LEU A 759 24.56 14.62 27.91
CA LEU A 759 23.20 14.45 28.42
C LEU A 759 22.37 15.76 28.37
N GLN A 760 22.98 16.88 27.96
CA GLN A 760 22.34 18.17 27.70
C GLN A 760 21.95 18.35 26.24
N GLY A 761 22.39 17.42 25.36
CA GLY A 761 22.05 17.38 23.94
C GLY A 761 23.07 18.06 23.02
N ASN A 762 24.24 18.48 23.54
CA ASN A 762 25.30 18.98 22.69
C ASN A 762 26.02 17.81 22.03
N ARG A 763 26.23 17.92 20.72
CA ARG A 763 26.98 16.89 19.98
C ARG A 763 28.47 16.99 20.31
N THR A 764 29.04 15.90 20.79
CA THR A 764 30.43 15.80 21.18
C THR A 764 31.30 15.01 20.19
N GLY A 765 30.70 14.19 19.32
CA GLY A 765 31.47 13.44 18.36
C GLY A 765 30.70 12.44 17.52
N THR A 766 31.45 11.59 16.86
CA THR A 766 30.96 10.45 16.08
C THR A 766 31.90 9.27 16.29
N LEU A 767 31.35 8.07 16.55
CA LEU A 767 32.13 6.87 16.67
C LEU A 767 31.94 5.96 15.45
N THR A 768 33.04 5.41 15.01
CA THR A 768 33.13 4.31 14.04
C THR A 768 34.08 3.26 14.61
N PRO A 769 33.88 1.97 14.31
CA PRO A 769 34.83 0.96 14.73
C PRO A 769 36.20 1.17 14.06
N MET A 770 37.22 0.54 14.63
CA MET A 770 38.56 0.56 14.01
C MET A 770 38.60 -0.35 12.77
N PRO A 771 39.37 0.03 11.73
CA PRO A 771 39.59 -0.85 10.60
C PRO A 771 40.17 -2.21 11.06
N PRO A 772 39.79 -3.34 10.43
CA PRO A 772 39.01 -3.45 9.19
C PRO A 772 37.47 -3.39 9.37
N ASP A 773 36.95 -3.30 10.60
CA ASP A 773 35.52 -3.31 10.86
C ASP A 773 34.82 -2.04 10.35
N LYS A 774 33.61 -2.22 9.84
CA LYS A 774 32.71 -1.14 9.40
C LYS A 774 31.32 -1.39 9.92
N LEU A 775 30.63 -0.31 10.31
CA LEU A 775 29.19 -0.38 10.58
C LEU A 775 28.43 -0.55 9.27
N ASN A 776 27.37 -1.34 9.31
CA ASN A 776 26.49 -1.56 8.18
C ASN A 776 25.04 -1.70 8.67
N GLY A 777 24.30 -0.59 8.62
CA GLY A 777 22.95 -0.48 9.16
C GLY A 777 22.91 -0.69 10.68
N PRO A 778 23.61 0.15 11.50
CA PRO A 778 23.55 0.03 12.96
C PRO A 778 22.14 0.32 13.45
N SER A 779 21.51 -0.69 14.06
CA SER A 779 20.10 -0.70 14.41
C SER A 779 19.81 -0.89 15.89
N ALA A 780 20.78 -1.40 16.67
CA ALA A 780 20.60 -1.57 18.10
C ALA A 780 21.93 -1.40 18.83
N LEU A 781 21.86 -0.85 20.04
CA LEU A 781 23.00 -0.52 20.89
C LEU A 781 22.87 -1.15 22.28
N ALA A 782 23.99 -1.66 22.80
CA ALA A 782 24.07 -2.08 24.20
C ALA A 782 25.43 -1.69 24.80
N LEU A 783 25.44 -1.25 26.04
CA LEU A 783 26.62 -0.83 26.77
C LEU A 783 27.09 -1.90 27.74
N ALA A 784 28.37 -2.27 27.68
CA ALA A 784 29.04 -3.16 28.62
C ALA A 784 30.30 -2.49 29.15
N LYS A 785 30.26 -1.93 30.34
CA LYS A 785 31.38 -1.17 30.94
C LYS A 785 32.01 -0.20 29.98
N ASP A 786 33.15 -0.58 29.40
CA ASP A 786 33.98 0.23 28.51
C ASP A 786 33.78 -0.10 27.03
N LYS A 787 32.72 -0.83 26.68
CA LYS A 787 32.45 -1.25 25.31
C LYS A 787 31.04 -0.91 24.90
N LEU A 788 30.90 -0.39 23.69
CA LEU A 788 29.62 -0.23 23.02
C LEU A 788 29.45 -1.34 21.98
N LEU A 789 28.45 -2.18 22.18
CA LEU A 789 28.07 -3.20 21.20
C LEU A 789 27.07 -2.59 20.24
N VAL A 790 27.31 -2.78 18.95
CA VAL A 790 26.50 -2.23 17.87
C VAL A 790 26.00 -3.40 17.00
N LEU A 791 24.71 -3.63 17.03
CA LEU A 791 24.07 -4.60 16.14
C LEU A 791 23.91 -3.99 14.75
N ASN A 792 24.54 -4.60 13.76
CA ASN A 792 24.44 -4.21 12.35
C ASN A 792 23.43 -5.13 11.65
N SER A 793 22.18 -4.70 11.52
CA SER A 793 21.13 -5.55 10.95
C SER A 793 21.36 -5.90 9.49
N SER A 794 21.95 -4.98 8.71
CA SER A 794 22.21 -5.21 7.28
C SER A 794 23.32 -6.22 7.01
N SER A 795 24.24 -6.45 7.95
CA SER A 795 25.31 -7.46 7.84
C SER A 795 25.13 -8.63 8.80
N ALA A 796 24.07 -8.64 9.62
CA ALA A 796 23.80 -9.65 10.64
C ALA A 796 25.01 -9.89 11.57
N ARG A 797 25.65 -8.80 12.04
CA ARG A 797 26.88 -8.83 12.85
C ARG A 797 26.75 -7.93 14.07
N VAL A 798 27.52 -8.22 15.11
CA VAL A 798 27.71 -7.32 16.26
C VAL A 798 29.13 -6.79 16.23
N SER A 799 29.25 -5.46 16.04
CA SER A 799 30.53 -4.74 16.17
C SER A 799 30.75 -4.30 17.61
N VAL A 800 31.99 -4.35 18.06
CA VAL A 800 32.39 -3.90 19.40
C VAL A 800 33.29 -2.67 19.30
N ILE A 801 32.84 -1.57 19.90
CA ILE A 801 33.61 -0.31 19.96
C ILE A 801 34.16 -0.16 21.38
N ASP A 802 35.46 -0.10 21.52
CA ASP A 802 36.11 0.19 22.79
C ASP A 802 36.00 1.69 23.15
N LEU A 803 35.56 1.97 24.36
CA LEU A 803 35.31 3.32 24.86
C LEU A 803 36.39 3.82 25.83
N GLN A 804 37.38 3.00 26.17
CA GLN A 804 38.40 3.34 27.19
C GLN A 804 39.31 4.53 26.78
N ASN A 805 39.54 4.69 25.49
CA ASN A 805 40.46 5.71 24.95
C ASN A 805 39.73 6.76 24.06
N ARG A 806 38.44 6.96 24.23
CA ARG A 806 37.64 7.84 23.36
C ARG A 806 36.71 8.80 24.09
#